data_077d2764e1cdbdeae97899c8d47ea25a
#
_entry.id   077d2764e1cdbdeae97899c8d47ea25a
#
_cell.length_a   1.000
_cell.length_b   1.000
_cell.length_c   1.000
_cell.angle_alpha   90.00
_cell.angle_beta   90.00
_cell.angle_gamma   90.00
#
_symmetry.space_group_name_H-M   'P 1'
#
loop_
_entity.id
_entity.type
_entity.pdbx_description
1 polymer ?
#
loop_
_entity_poly.entity_id
_entity_poly.type
_entity_poly.pdbx_seq_one_letter_code
_entity_poly.pdbx_strand_id
1 'polypeptide(L)'
;MKTTTLRRALIAAVAAISVATLTPIAKAADPYSAPAAPTNVVAYPSTYGVTVRWTASPSVKPAIEGYIVSGGVGSCPVFVPATKHTVALLPVVKGQTTVAPTVQAVNSYGFSAAAKADKTYAVSTLTKTTIRDKYVSLQFLQLSDLHGALEASSTSIGVASLAGAWAADRKANPNTLSLSSGDNIGAAPQISSAFEEIPTIESLNLMKLDASTFGNHEHDRTIDHVQKVIGASDFQWIVSNYSSLTDLKSGSKAAKSYKIFTLGGVKVGVVGANTETTKEQVFPGNLKGASGEIAISPTADGVNAAIVAAKKEGAQVIVALVHQGWTENIDGAVQGRLFDWVDQIKGANIIYGGHSHQTYNSYNPGVKPGTDVIIAETRNAGVEYTRTTTCFNTETKKVVSSATEYIGKSAVASVTPDAATAALVKKYKDQLAPKLDVTIGKVSGVFPRGGTPAVERSGETPLGNFTADAVRAKYKTDFVLVNGGGIRDSFPAKTYVPLNTALVRPATGVTTGTFDVTFGDALTIFPFGNSVATTTITGATLWKALENGVGGAYPADGRFPQISGFKFSFDSTKPIGSRVVSVTKLDGTAIAADSTKYTIATLDYIVYGGDGYVGVFSPKESAIRDLYVDVFIDAVKAATAGGKVLAVPAADGRTKKVA
;
A
#
# COMPACT_ATOMS: atom_id res chain seq x y z
N MET A 1 -48.83 49.96 -27.32
CA MET A 1 -48.97 49.40 -25.96
C MET A 1 -49.03 47.85 -25.94
N LYS A 2 -48.24 47.13 -26.73
CA LYS A 2 -48.19 45.63 -26.72
C LYS A 2 -46.81 45.01 -26.67
N THR A 3 -45.77 45.81 -26.47
CA THR A 3 -44.37 45.35 -26.46
C THR A 3 -43.71 45.35 -25.08
N THR A 4 -44.37 45.92 -24.05
CA THR A 4 -43.82 46.03 -22.69
C THR A 4 -44.23 44.86 -21.78
N THR A 5 -45.29 44.14 -22.12
CA THR A 5 -45.81 43.00 -21.33
C THR A 5 -45.07 41.72 -21.62
N LEU A 6 -44.52 41.54 -22.83
CA LEU A 6 -43.72 40.34 -23.18
C LEU A 6 -42.34 40.35 -22.57
N ARG A 7 -41.72 41.53 -22.36
CA ARG A 7 -40.40 41.63 -21.72
C ARG A 7 -40.44 41.37 -20.21
N ARG A 8 -41.54 41.63 -19.53
CA ARG A 8 -41.71 41.33 -18.10
C ARG A 8 -42.00 39.86 -17.83
N ALA A 9 -42.64 39.16 -18.76
CA ALA A 9 -42.86 37.72 -18.65
C ALA A 9 -41.58 36.90 -18.91
N LEU A 10 -40.67 37.37 -19.78
CA LEU A 10 -39.40 36.67 -20.04
C LEU A 10 -38.39 36.85 -18.90
N ILE A 11 -38.41 38.00 -18.18
CA ILE A 11 -37.51 38.25 -17.04
C ILE A 11 -37.99 37.48 -15.81
N ALA A 12 -39.28 37.26 -15.63
CA ALA A 12 -39.82 36.43 -14.54
C ALA A 12 -39.57 34.92 -14.76
N ALA A 13 -39.51 34.45 -16.01
CA ALA A 13 -39.20 33.07 -16.32
C ALA A 13 -37.70 32.71 -16.14
N VAL A 14 -36.78 33.68 -16.39
CA VAL A 14 -35.34 33.49 -16.16
C VAL A 14 -34.97 33.58 -14.67
N ALA A 15 -35.71 34.35 -13.85
CA ALA A 15 -35.49 34.43 -12.40
C ALA A 15 -36.07 33.22 -11.64
N ALA A 16 -37.00 32.46 -12.23
CA ALA A 16 -37.57 31.26 -11.60
C ALA A 16 -36.76 29.98 -11.88
N ILE A 17 -35.77 30.03 -12.82
CA ILE A 17 -34.91 28.89 -13.12
C ILE A 17 -33.62 28.91 -12.27
N SER A 18 -33.33 29.99 -11.55
CA SER A 18 -32.10 30.14 -10.76
C SER A 18 -32.21 29.74 -9.27
N VAL A 19 -33.30 29.11 -8.84
CA VAL A 19 -33.45 28.53 -7.49
C VAL A 19 -33.97 27.08 -7.58
N ALA A 20 -33.60 26.37 -8.63
CA ALA A 20 -33.50 24.92 -8.52
C ALA A 20 -32.23 24.65 -7.70
N THR A 21 -32.41 24.33 -6.42
CA THR A 21 -31.36 23.70 -5.61
C THR A 21 -30.71 22.63 -6.46
N LEU A 22 -29.46 22.84 -6.83
CA LEU A 22 -28.58 21.75 -7.30
C LEU A 22 -28.54 20.76 -6.17
N THR A 23 -29.48 19.82 -6.14
CA THR A 23 -29.26 18.56 -5.45
C THR A 23 -27.95 18.03 -6.04
N PRO A 24 -26.92 17.73 -5.21
CA PRO A 24 -25.73 17.09 -5.73
C PRO A 24 -26.24 15.88 -6.53
N ILE A 25 -25.91 15.83 -7.82
CA ILE A 25 -26.10 14.63 -8.61
C ILE A 25 -25.33 13.58 -7.82
N ALA A 26 -26.05 12.71 -7.12
CA ALA A 26 -25.44 11.56 -6.47
C ALA A 26 -24.66 10.87 -7.60
N LYS A 27 -23.33 10.82 -7.46
CA LYS A 27 -22.48 10.07 -8.37
C LYS A 27 -23.15 8.71 -8.47
N ALA A 28 -23.60 8.34 -9.67
CA ALA A 28 -24.24 7.05 -9.87
C ALA A 28 -23.32 6.03 -9.21
N ALA A 29 -23.83 5.21 -8.30
CA ALA A 29 -23.05 4.18 -7.67
C ALA A 29 -22.39 3.38 -8.79
N ASP A 30 -21.09 3.12 -8.68
CA ASP A 30 -20.37 2.31 -9.65
C ASP A 30 -21.17 1.02 -9.84
N PRO A 31 -21.65 0.70 -11.05
CA PRO A 31 -22.46 -0.49 -11.28
C PRO A 31 -21.65 -1.77 -11.03
N TYR A 32 -20.32 -1.65 -10.91
CA TYR A 32 -19.40 -2.76 -10.69
C TYR A 32 -19.02 -2.85 -9.21
N SER A 33 -19.20 -4.01 -8.61
CA SER A 33 -18.87 -4.24 -7.20
C SER A 33 -18.56 -5.71 -6.91
N ALA A 34 -17.88 -5.96 -5.78
CA ALA A 34 -17.81 -7.31 -5.23
C ALA A 34 -19.21 -7.83 -4.92
N PRO A 35 -19.45 -9.17 -5.01
CA PRO A 35 -20.76 -9.73 -4.73
C PRO A 35 -21.23 -9.46 -3.30
N ALA A 36 -22.55 -9.42 -3.08
CA ALA A 36 -23.11 -9.55 -1.74
C ALA A 36 -22.86 -10.97 -1.19
N ALA A 37 -22.83 -11.11 0.15
CA ALA A 37 -22.67 -12.43 0.77
C ALA A 37 -23.83 -13.37 0.41
N PRO A 38 -23.57 -14.67 0.22
CA PRO A 38 -24.60 -15.68 0.14
C PRO A 38 -25.45 -15.72 1.43
N THR A 39 -26.65 -16.26 1.36
CA THR A 39 -27.55 -16.35 2.52
C THR A 39 -27.96 -17.81 2.81
N ASN A 40 -28.61 -18.02 3.93
CA ASN A 40 -29.14 -19.35 4.34
C ASN A 40 -28.05 -20.44 4.27
N VAL A 41 -26.86 -20.16 4.77
CA VAL A 41 -25.78 -21.14 4.81
C VAL A 41 -26.06 -22.13 5.91
N VAL A 42 -26.33 -23.38 5.52
CA VAL A 42 -26.58 -24.50 6.44
C VAL A 42 -25.56 -25.60 6.22
N ALA A 43 -25.17 -26.28 7.29
CA ALA A 43 -24.21 -27.37 7.25
C ALA A 43 -24.70 -28.59 8.00
N TYR A 44 -24.34 -29.79 7.52
CA TYR A 44 -24.62 -31.05 8.16
C TYR A 44 -23.54 -32.09 7.84
N PRO A 45 -23.25 -33.01 8.79
CA PRO A 45 -22.25 -34.02 8.56
C PRO A 45 -22.74 -35.03 7.50
N SER A 46 -21.80 -35.56 6.73
CA SER A 46 -22.01 -36.62 5.77
C SER A 46 -20.93 -37.70 5.91
N THR A 47 -21.05 -38.79 5.19
CA THR A 47 -20.06 -39.88 5.21
C THR A 47 -18.66 -39.44 4.78
N TYR A 48 -18.54 -38.40 3.94
CA TYR A 48 -17.29 -38.00 3.34
C TYR A 48 -16.77 -36.64 3.83
N GLY A 49 -17.49 -35.97 4.73
CA GLY A 49 -17.15 -34.63 5.22
C GLY A 49 -18.38 -33.89 5.73
N VAL A 50 -18.34 -32.57 5.64
CA VAL A 50 -19.46 -31.70 5.98
C VAL A 50 -20.06 -31.15 4.69
N THR A 51 -21.35 -31.47 4.46
CA THR A 51 -22.09 -30.90 3.32
C THR A 51 -22.58 -29.51 3.70
N VAL A 52 -22.33 -28.52 2.82
CA VAL A 52 -22.74 -27.12 2.98
C VAL A 52 -23.70 -26.75 1.86
N ARG A 53 -24.81 -26.12 2.20
CA ARG A 53 -25.77 -25.53 1.25
C ARG A 53 -25.97 -24.07 1.55
N TRP A 54 -26.29 -23.30 0.53
CA TRP A 54 -26.56 -21.86 0.65
C TRP A 54 -27.54 -21.38 -0.41
N THR A 55 -28.08 -20.20 -0.19
CA THR A 55 -28.82 -19.46 -1.22
C THR A 55 -27.81 -18.57 -1.96
N ALA A 56 -27.85 -18.59 -3.29
CA ALA A 56 -26.97 -17.79 -4.15
C ALA A 56 -27.08 -16.30 -3.84
N SER A 57 -25.98 -15.59 -3.97
CA SER A 57 -25.95 -14.13 -3.88
C SER A 57 -26.79 -13.51 -5.00
N PRO A 58 -27.35 -12.30 -4.79
CA PRO A 58 -27.99 -11.54 -5.85
C PRO A 58 -27.05 -11.31 -7.03
N SER A 59 -27.60 -11.18 -8.22
CA SER A 59 -26.83 -10.84 -9.41
C SER A 59 -26.16 -9.48 -9.26
N VAL A 60 -24.94 -9.37 -9.74
CA VAL A 60 -24.07 -8.18 -9.66
C VAL A 60 -23.27 -8.07 -10.95
N LYS A 61 -22.69 -6.90 -11.22
CA LYS A 61 -21.69 -6.71 -12.28
C LYS A 61 -20.31 -6.50 -11.64
N PRO A 62 -19.26 -7.18 -12.13
CA PRO A 62 -19.31 -8.31 -13.07
C PRO A 62 -20.08 -9.51 -12.49
N ALA A 63 -20.50 -10.43 -13.34
CA ALA A 63 -21.27 -11.59 -12.93
C ALA A 63 -20.48 -12.44 -11.91
N ILE A 64 -21.20 -13.12 -11.01
CA ILE A 64 -20.61 -14.06 -10.05
C ILE A 64 -19.99 -15.23 -10.82
N GLU A 65 -18.71 -15.48 -10.60
CA GLU A 65 -17.97 -16.57 -11.21
C GLU A 65 -18.18 -17.90 -10.44
N GLY A 66 -18.34 -17.80 -9.13
CA GLY A 66 -18.56 -18.96 -8.27
C GLY A 66 -18.60 -18.63 -6.80
N TYR A 67 -18.43 -19.68 -6.00
CA TYR A 67 -18.44 -19.64 -4.55
C TYR A 67 -17.24 -20.38 -3.99
N ILE A 68 -16.57 -19.78 -3.02
CA ILE A 68 -15.55 -20.46 -2.21
C ILE A 68 -16.22 -20.91 -0.93
N VAL A 69 -16.16 -22.22 -0.68
CA VAL A 69 -16.68 -22.85 0.53
C VAL A 69 -15.49 -23.33 1.35
N SER A 70 -15.34 -22.79 2.55
CA SER A 70 -14.26 -23.13 3.48
C SER A 70 -14.83 -23.78 4.73
N GLY A 71 -14.08 -24.67 5.36
CA GLY A 71 -14.39 -25.26 6.67
C GLY A 71 -13.73 -24.55 7.84
N GLY A 72 -13.22 -23.33 7.63
CA GLY A 72 -12.42 -22.61 8.60
C GLY A 72 -10.93 -22.93 8.52
N VAL A 73 -10.17 -22.42 9.47
CA VAL A 73 -8.71 -22.57 9.51
C VAL A 73 -8.32 -24.05 9.54
N GLY A 74 -7.35 -24.43 8.72
CA GLY A 74 -6.88 -25.82 8.60
C GLY A 74 -7.70 -26.71 7.67
N SER A 75 -8.82 -26.23 7.11
CA SER A 75 -9.61 -26.99 6.15
C SER A 75 -9.11 -26.82 4.70
N CYS A 76 -9.53 -27.73 3.82
CA CYS A 76 -9.38 -27.56 2.37
C CYS A 76 -10.60 -26.79 1.83
N PRO A 77 -10.44 -25.60 1.22
CA PRO A 77 -11.53 -24.88 0.58
C PRO A 77 -11.98 -25.60 -0.70
N VAL A 78 -13.24 -25.36 -1.11
CA VAL A 78 -13.83 -25.91 -2.33
C VAL A 78 -14.38 -24.76 -3.16
N PHE A 79 -13.97 -24.65 -4.43
CA PHE A 79 -14.58 -23.74 -5.38
C PHE A 79 -15.77 -24.41 -6.07
N VAL A 80 -16.91 -23.72 -6.09
CA VAL A 80 -18.13 -24.15 -6.76
C VAL A 80 -18.49 -23.11 -7.83
N PRO A 81 -18.36 -23.41 -9.13
CA PRO A 81 -18.74 -22.48 -10.20
C PRO A 81 -20.20 -22.01 -10.08
N ALA A 82 -20.48 -20.77 -10.43
CA ALA A 82 -21.84 -20.18 -10.35
C ALA A 82 -22.88 -20.94 -11.19
N THR A 83 -22.44 -21.62 -12.24
CA THR A 83 -23.27 -22.49 -13.10
C THR A 83 -23.63 -23.83 -12.48
N LYS A 84 -23.05 -24.18 -11.33
CA LYS A 84 -23.28 -25.40 -10.59
C LYS A 84 -24.31 -25.21 -9.45
N HIS A 85 -24.63 -26.28 -8.76
CA HIS A 85 -25.52 -26.22 -7.61
C HIS A 85 -24.89 -25.45 -6.43
N THR A 86 -25.73 -24.79 -5.62
CA THR A 86 -25.32 -24.13 -4.37
C THR A 86 -25.12 -25.13 -3.23
N VAL A 87 -24.27 -26.12 -3.47
CA VAL A 87 -23.95 -27.21 -2.56
C VAL A 87 -22.48 -27.59 -2.73
N ALA A 88 -21.80 -27.81 -1.61
CA ALA A 88 -20.42 -28.30 -1.58
C ALA A 88 -20.25 -29.37 -0.50
N LEU A 89 -19.31 -30.27 -0.71
CA LEU A 89 -18.80 -31.18 0.30
C LEU A 89 -17.43 -30.71 0.75
N LEU A 90 -17.30 -30.28 2.00
CA LEU A 90 -16.03 -29.97 2.64
C LEU A 90 -15.41 -31.26 3.18
N PRO A 91 -14.26 -31.70 2.66
CA PRO A 91 -13.56 -32.85 3.21
C PRO A 91 -12.96 -32.50 4.58
N VAL A 92 -12.93 -33.45 5.50
CA VAL A 92 -12.12 -33.33 6.71
C VAL A 92 -10.72 -33.83 6.37
N VAL A 93 -9.71 -33.03 6.67
CA VAL A 93 -8.31 -33.34 6.36
C VAL A 93 -7.52 -33.68 7.62
N LYS A 94 -6.39 -34.35 7.46
CA LYS A 94 -5.52 -34.73 8.58
C LYS A 94 -5.04 -33.48 9.31
N GLY A 95 -5.15 -33.49 10.64
CA GLY A 95 -4.74 -32.38 11.52
C GLY A 95 -5.82 -31.31 11.75
N GLN A 96 -6.93 -31.35 11.02
CA GLN A 96 -8.05 -30.45 11.25
C GLN A 96 -8.79 -30.85 12.54
N THR A 97 -9.05 -29.87 13.41
CA THR A 97 -9.72 -30.10 14.71
C THR A 97 -11.20 -29.69 14.70
N THR A 98 -11.54 -28.71 13.87
CA THR A 98 -12.92 -28.21 13.73
C THR A 98 -13.25 -27.96 12.27
N VAL A 99 -14.54 -28.00 11.95
CA VAL A 99 -15.09 -27.56 10.66
C VAL A 99 -16.11 -26.48 10.95
N ALA A 100 -15.78 -25.24 10.57
CA ALA A 100 -16.62 -24.05 10.72
C ALA A 100 -16.96 -23.53 9.31
N PRO A 101 -18.00 -24.04 8.64
CA PRO A 101 -18.24 -23.75 7.24
C PRO A 101 -18.58 -22.29 6.99
N THR A 102 -17.96 -21.72 5.95
CA THR A 102 -18.26 -20.40 5.42
C THR A 102 -18.41 -20.47 3.92
N VAL A 103 -19.17 -19.54 3.34
CA VAL A 103 -19.35 -19.41 1.90
C VAL A 103 -19.14 -17.95 1.50
N GLN A 104 -18.32 -17.72 0.48
CA GLN A 104 -18.10 -16.43 -0.13
C GLN A 104 -18.41 -16.49 -1.62
N ALA A 105 -19.16 -15.54 -2.15
CA ALA A 105 -19.30 -15.37 -3.59
C ALA A 105 -18.08 -14.62 -4.12
N VAL A 106 -17.69 -14.91 -5.37
CA VAL A 106 -16.54 -14.31 -6.03
C VAL A 106 -16.87 -13.88 -7.45
N ASN A 107 -16.36 -12.71 -7.83
CA ASN A 107 -16.29 -12.24 -9.19
C ASN A 107 -14.92 -11.56 -9.42
N SER A 108 -14.65 -11.05 -10.63
CA SER A 108 -13.39 -10.36 -10.95
C SER A 108 -13.15 -9.07 -10.15
N TYR A 109 -14.17 -8.58 -9.44
CA TYR A 109 -14.08 -7.39 -8.57
C TYR A 109 -13.70 -7.74 -7.12
N GLY A 110 -13.78 -9.01 -6.73
CA GLY A 110 -13.38 -9.48 -5.42
C GLY A 110 -14.33 -10.51 -4.81
N PHE A 111 -14.19 -10.67 -3.48
CA PHE A 111 -14.96 -11.61 -2.67
C PHE A 111 -16.04 -10.87 -1.88
N SER A 112 -17.16 -11.55 -1.69
CA SER A 112 -18.16 -11.13 -0.71
C SER A 112 -17.61 -11.27 0.72
N ALA A 113 -18.30 -10.65 1.70
CA ALA A 113 -18.16 -11.07 3.09
C ALA A 113 -18.46 -12.57 3.22
N ALA A 114 -17.75 -13.25 4.16
CA ALA A 114 -17.97 -14.67 4.43
C ALA A 114 -19.28 -14.88 5.18
N ALA A 115 -20.24 -15.58 4.57
CA ALA A 115 -21.45 -16.05 5.24
C ALA A 115 -21.15 -17.33 6.02
N LYS A 116 -21.41 -17.32 7.32
CA LYS A 116 -21.16 -18.46 8.21
C LYS A 116 -22.34 -19.45 8.17
N ALA A 117 -22.03 -20.74 8.28
CA ALA A 117 -23.07 -21.76 8.49
C ALA A 117 -23.67 -21.66 9.89
N ASP A 118 -24.83 -22.25 10.02
CA ASP A 118 -25.59 -22.35 11.27
C ASP A 118 -24.88 -23.18 12.37
N LYS A 119 -23.95 -24.05 11.98
CA LYS A 119 -23.24 -24.95 12.89
C LYS A 119 -21.74 -25.05 12.60
N THR A 120 -20.99 -25.23 13.68
CA THR A 120 -19.59 -25.63 13.70
C THR A 120 -19.47 -27.03 14.28
N TYR A 121 -18.62 -27.87 13.72
CA TYR A 121 -18.41 -29.24 14.14
C TYR A 121 -17.01 -29.43 14.70
N ALA A 122 -16.88 -30.05 15.86
CA ALA A 122 -15.60 -30.63 16.28
C ALA A 122 -15.35 -31.89 15.47
N VAL A 123 -14.16 -32.07 14.91
CA VAL A 123 -13.82 -33.24 14.08
C VAL A 123 -14.01 -34.54 14.86
N SER A 124 -13.71 -34.55 16.18
CA SER A 124 -13.92 -35.67 17.07
C SER A 124 -15.38 -36.16 17.19
N THR A 125 -16.36 -35.31 16.84
CA THR A 125 -17.78 -35.63 16.87
C THR A 125 -18.32 -36.12 15.52
N LEU A 126 -17.53 -36.10 14.46
CA LEU A 126 -17.92 -36.50 13.11
C LEU A 126 -17.68 -37.99 12.89
N THR A 127 -18.43 -38.84 13.63
CA THR A 127 -18.22 -40.29 13.70
C THR A 127 -18.40 -41.05 12.38
N LYS A 128 -19.04 -40.44 11.38
CA LYS A 128 -19.24 -41.05 10.04
C LYS A 128 -18.38 -40.41 8.95
N THR A 129 -17.49 -39.48 9.31
CA THR A 129 -16.69 -38.73 8.34
C THR A 129 -15.33 -39.38 8.16
N THR A 130 -14.95 -39.68 6.93
CA THR A 130 -13.63 -40.21 6.60
C THR A 130 -12.62 -39.07 6.52
N ILE A 131 -11.55 -39.14 7.32
CA ILE A 131 -10.41 -38.24 7.19
C ILE A 131 -9.71 -38.53 5.87
N ARG A 132 -9.44 -37.48 5.10
CA ARG A 132 -8.75 -37.56 3.82
C ARG A 132 -7.24 -37.34 3.99
N ASP A 133 -6.52 -38.42 4.35
CA ASP A 133 -5.07 -38.37 4.62
C ASP A 133 -4.21 -37.90 3.41
N LYS A 134 -4.76 -38.02 2.20
CA LYS A 134 -4.09 -37.58 0.99
C LYS A 134 -4.09 -36.05 0.79
N TYR A 135 -4.82 -35.33 1.59
CA TYR A 135 -4.86 -33.88 1.51
C TYR A 135 -4.13 -33.24 2.69
N VAL A 136 -3.28 -32.24 2.37
CA VAL A 136 -2.62 -31.39 3.35
C VAL A 136 -3.11 -29.96 3.15
N SER A 137 -3.58 -29.35 4.22
CA SER A 137 -3.91 -27.93 4.24
C SER A 137 -2.67 -27.13 4.58
N LEU A 138 -2.24 -26.27 3.66
CA LEU A 138 -1.15 -25.31 3.82
C LEU A 138 -1.76 -23.92 4.04
N GLN A 139 -1.18 -23.14 4.93
CA GLN A 139 -1.62 -21.78 5.22
C GLN A 139 -0.48 -20.77 4.99
N PHE A 140 -0.83 -19.66 4.38
CA PHE A 140 0.09 -18.55 4.14
C PHE A 140 -0.53 -17.28 4.70
N LEU A 141 0.17 -16.64 5.65
CA LEU A 141 -0.15 -15.33 6.18
C LEU A 141 0.74 -14.32 5.46
N GLN A 142 0.17 -13.27 4.91
CA GLN A 142 0.98 -12.28 4.18
C GLN A 142 0.54 -10.87 4.51
N LEU A 143 1.52 -9.99 4.63
CA LEU A 143 1.37 -8.55 4.64
C LEU A 143 2.35 -7.92 3.64
N SER A 144 2.17 -6.65 3.32
CA SER A 144 3.12 -5.82 2.59
C SER A 144 3.08 -4.39 3.10
N ASP A 145 4.08 -3.61 2.74
CA ASP A 145 4.07 -2.16 2.93
C ASP A 145 3.79 -1.76 4.39
N LEU A 146 4.42 -2.47 5.34
CA LEU A 146 4.24 -2.17 6.77
C LEU A 146 4.79 -0.78 7.11
N HIS A 147 5.89 -0.34 6.42
CA HIS A 147 6.51 0.96 6.59
C HIS A 147 6.70 1.35 8.07
N GLY A 148 7.17 0.41 8.88
CA GLY A 148 7.43 0.69 10.29
C GLY A 148 6.22 1.14 11.12
N ALA A 149 4.99 0.91 10.66
CA ALA A 149 3.76 1.26 11.35
C ALA A 149 3.48 0.28 12.51
N LEU A 150 4.22 0.42 13.60
CA LEU A 150 4.19 -0.52 14.73
C LEU A 150 2.96 -0.34 15.62
N GLU A 151 2.44 0.89 15.72
CA GLU A 151 1.36 1.23 16.64
C GLU A 151 -0.02 0.99 15.99
N ALA A 152 -0.98 0.60 16.81
CA ALA A 152 -2.37 0.58 16.40
C ALA A 152 -2.90 2.00 16.18
N SER A 153 -3.71 2.20 15.14
CA SER A 153 -4.38 3.47 14.84
C SER A 153 -5.88 3.26 14.61
N SER A 154 -6.60 4.27 14.15
CA SER A 154 -8.00 4.10 13.74
C SER A 154 -8.20 3.02 12.67
N THR A 155 -7.21 2.82 11.80
CA THR A 155 -7.23 1.87 10.68
C THR A 155 -6.24 0.72 10.85
N SER A 156 -5.03 0.97 11.33
CA SER A 156 -3.98 -0.03 11.53
C SER A 156 -4.33 -0.97 12.69
N ILE A 157 -4.03 -2.24 12.51
CA ILE A 157 -4.16 -3.29 13.56
C ILE A 157 -3.11 -3.08 14.65
N GLY A 158 -1.88 -2.65 14.28
CA GLY A 158 -0.71 -2.61 15.14
C GLY A 158 -0.03 -3.97 15.30
N VAL A 159 1.31 -3.96 15.35
CA VAL A 159 2.10 -5.21 15.28
C VAL A 159 1.86 -6.17 16.46
N ALA A 160 1.52 -5.67 17.65
CA ALA A 160 1.21 -6.53 18.79
C ALA A 160 -0.07 -7.37 18.57
N SER A 161 -1.13 -6.78 18.00
CA SER A 161 -2.36 -7.49 17.66
C SER A 161 -2.17 -8.38 16.43
N LEU A 162 -1.37 -7.97 15.44
CA LEU A 162 -0.97 -8.81 14.32
C LEU A 162 -0.22 -10.06 14.80
N ALA A 163 0.74 -9.90 15.72
CA ALA A 163 1.49 -11.01 16.30
C ALA A 163 0.58 -12.02 16.99
N GLY A 164 -0.39 -11.52 17.79
CA GLY A 164 -1.39 -12.35 18.46
C GLY A 164 -2.29 -13.10 17.47
N ALA A 165 -2.75 -12.41 16.41
CA ALA A 165 -3.58 -13.01 15.36
C ALA A 165 -2.81 -14.09 14.60
N TRP A 166 -1.59 -13.82 14.19
CA TRP A 166 -0.72 -14.79 13.49
C TRP A 166 -0.38 -16.00 14.37
N ALA A 167 -0.21 -15.80 15.70
CA ALA A 167 -0.01 -16.89 16.65
C ALA A 167 -1.26 -17.78 16.74
N ALA A 168 -2.44 -17.19 16.77
CA ALA A 168 -3.71 -17.92 16.78
C ALA A 168 -3.90 -18.72 15.47
N ASP A 169 -3.61 -18.13 14.32
CA ASP A 169 -3.70 -18.78 13.02
C ASP A 169 -2.71 -19.96 12.89
N ARG A 170 -1.45 -19.81 13.37
CA ARG A 170 -0.46 -20.91 13.40
C ARG A 170 -0.89 -22.04 14.34
N LYS A 171 -1.51 -21.69 15.47
CA LYS A 171 -2.04 -22.69 16.41
C LYS A 171 -3.17 -23.51 15.76
N ALA A 172 -4.00 -22.85 14.96
CA ALA A 172 -5.11 -23.51 14.26
C ALA A 172 -4.65 -24.34 13.06
N ASN A 173 -3.61 -23.90 12.35
CA ASN A 173 -2.97 -24.67 11.28
C ASN A 173 -1.43 -24.61 11.43
N PRO A 174 -0.78 -25.70 11.92
CA PRO A 174 0.67 -25.72 12.08
C PRO A 174 1.45 -25.71 10.76
N ASN A 175 0.80 -26.00 9.61
CA ASN A 175 1.41 -25.93 8.29
C ASN A 175 1.33 -24.50 7.73
N THR A 176 1.83 -23.53 8.49
CA THR A 176 1.75 -22.09 8.18
C THR A 176 3.11 -21.51 7.86
N LEU A 177 3.18 -20.68 6.82
CA LEU A 177 4.26 -19.70 6.58
C LEU A 177 3.71 -18.28 6.70
N SER A 178 4.55 -17.40 7.26
CA SER A 178 4.29 -15.97 7.35
C SER A 178 5.25 -15.22 6.44
N LEU A 179 4.72 -14.38 5.58
CA LEU A 179 5.42 -13.82 4.43
C LEU A 179 5.20 -12.30 4.34
N SER A 180 6.15 -11.58 3.74
CA SER A 180 5.98 -10.18 3.38
C SER A 180 6.42 -9.93 1.95
N SER A 181 5.67 -9.08 1.24
CA SER A 181 5.96 -8.67 -0.12
C SER A 181 6.80 -7.38 -0.20
N GLY A 182 7.57 -7.04 0.85
CA GLY A 182 8.48 -5.89 0.89
C GLY A 182 7.87 -4.62 1.46
N ASP A 183 8.68 -3.55 1.46
CA ASP A 183 8.39 -2.27 2.10
C ASP A 183 7.96 -2.43 3.57
N ASN A 184 8.66 -3.31 4.28
CA ASN A 184 8.45 -3.44 5.73
C ASN A 184 8.97 -2.20 6.47
N ILE A 185 10.05 -1.62 5.95
CA ILE A 185 10.80 -0.48 6.49
C ILE A 185 10.83 0.64 5.45
N GLY A 186 11.43 1.78 5.84
CA GLY A 186 11.52 2.96 5.01
C GLY A 186 10.22 3.75 4.95
N ALA A 187 10.31 5.05 4.68
CA ALA A 187 9.17 5.99 4.77
C ALA A 187 8.38 5.84 6.09
N ALA A 188 9.03 5.46 7.16
CA ALA A 188 8.45 4.94 8.39
C ALA A 188 8.24 6.02 9.47
N PRO A 189 7.23 5.87 10.36
CA PRO A 189 7.10 6.66 11.56
C PRO A 189 8.36 6.63 12.43
N GLN A 190 8.56 7.67 13.24
CA GLN A 190 9.78 7.85 14.03
C GLN A 190 10.06 6.72 15.02
N ILE A 191 9.02 5.99 15.46
CA ILE A 191 9.20 4.80 16.30
C ILE A 191 10.04 3.71 15.63
N SER A 192 10.17 3.75 14.30
CA SER A 192 11.03 2.86 13.52
C SER A 192 12.25 3.62 12.96
N SER A 193 12.01 4.69 12.19
CA SER A 193 13.06 5.37 11.43
C SER A 193 14.14 6.02 12.29
N ALA A 194 13.82 6.52 13.50
CA ALA A 194 14.80 7.10 14.42
C ALA A 194 15.77 6.06 15.03
N PHE A 195 15.46 4.79 14.91
CA PHE A 195 16.28 3.67 15.35
C PHE A 195 16.78 2.80 14.19
N GLU A 196 17.01 3.42 13.04
CA GLU A 196 17.51 2.73 11.83
C GLU A 196 16.64 1.53 11.44
N GLU A 197 15.30 1.62 11.60
CA GLU A 197 14.31 0.61 11.25
C GLU A 197 14.38 -0.71 12.07
N ILE A 198 15.31 -0.81 13.02
CA ILE A 198 15.50 -2.02 13.85
C ILE A 198 14.24 -2.39 14.65
N PRO A 199 13.44 -1.45 15.21
CA PRO A 199 12.20 -1.81 15.90
C PRO A 199 11.20 -2.58 15.04
N THR A 200 11.14 -2.28 13.74
CA THR A 200 10.28 -3.01 12.80
C THR A 200 10.79 -4.44 12.60
N ILE A 201 12.10 -4.60 12.39
CA ILE A 201 12.70 -5.93 12.21
C ILE A 201 12.52 -6.78 13.47
N GLU A 202 12.76 -6.23 14.66
CA GLU A 202 12.53 -6.93 15.93
C GLU A 202 11.05 -7.33 16.09
N SER A 203 10.11 -6.47 15.66
CA SER A 203 8.67 -6.78 15.69
C SER A 203 8.33 -7.93 14.75
N LEU A 204 8.86 -7.93 13.51
CA LEU A 204 8.66 -9.01 12.54
C LEU A 204 9.28 -10.34 13.02
N ASN A 205 10.42 -10.29 13.73
CA ASN A 205 11.01 -11.47 14.37
C ASN A 205 10.07 -12.05 15.46
N LEU A 206 9.51 -11.19 16.32
CA LEU A 206 8.52 -11.62 17.33
C LEU A 206 7.23 -12.16 16.69
N MET A 207 6.80 -11.56 15.58
CA MET A 207 5.69 -12.07 14.76
C MET A 207 6.02 -13.41 14.08
N LYS A 208 7.29 -13.85 14.12
CA LYS A 208 7.80 -15.05 13.44
C LYS A 208 7.55 -15.00 11.94
N LEU A 209 7.94 -13.90 11.31
CA LEU A 209 8.01 -13.83 9.85
C LEU A 209 8.99 -14.90 9.35
N ASP A 210 8.62 -15.65 8.30
CA ASP A 210 9.48 -16.72 7.74
C ASP A 210 10.32 -16.22 6.57
N ALA A 211 9.74 -15.34 5.73
CA ALA A 211 10.44 -14.73 4.60
C ALA A 211 9.83 -13.40 4.17
N SER A 212 10.68 -12.53 3.60
CA SER A 212 10.29 -11.28 2.94
C SER A 212 11.04 -11.11 1.63
N THR A 213 10.40 -10.51 0.63
CA THR A 213 11.15 -9.89 -0.48
C THR A 213 11.55 -8.47 -0.08
N PHE A 214 12.38 -7.82 -0.91
CA PHE A 214 12.66 -6.40 -0.82
C PHE A 214 11.60 -5.62 -1.60
N GLY A 215 11.22 -4.45 -1.09
CA GLY A 215 10.60 -3.41 -1.87
C GLY A 215 11.59 -2.27 -2.15
N ASN A 216 11.11 -1.16 -2.71
CA ASN A 216 11.97 -0.02 -2.98
C ASN A 216 12.42 0.68 -1.69
N HIS A 217 11.58 0.72 -0.67
CA HIS A 217 11.87 1.42 0.59
C HIS A 217 12.84 0.68 1.52
N GLU A 218 13.13 -0.60 1.33
CA GLU A 218 14.28 -1.24 1.96
C GLU A 218 15.61 -0.57 1.55
N HIS A 219 15.61 0.17 0.43
CA HIS A 219 16.77 0.89 -0.11
C HIS A 219 16.68 2.42 0.09
N ASP A 220 15.83 2.93 0.98
CA ASP A 220 15.82 4.36 1.35
C ASP A 220 17.17 4.82 1.95
N ARG A 221 17.96 3.88 2.43
CA ARG A 221 19.33 4.09 2.92
C ARG A 221 20.32 3.19 2.15
N THR A 222 21.61 3.34 2.47
CA THR A 222 22.71 2.62 1.79
C THR A 222 22.65 1.11 1.95
N ILE A 223 23.41 0.39 1.14
CA ILE A 223 23.57 -1.08 1.26
C ILE A 223 24.12 -1.48 2.64
N ASP A 224 24.97 -0.68 3.28
CA ASP A 224 25.45 -0.94 4.64
C ASP A 224 24.29 -0.98 5.65
N HIS A 225 23.27 -0.14 5.47
CA HIS A 225 22.05 -0.21 6.28
C HIS A 225 21.25 -1.47 5.99
N VAL A 226 21.10 -1.86 4.71
CA VAL A 226 20.46 -3.12 4.33
C VAL A 226 21.16 -4.32 4.97
N GLN A 227 22.50 -4.31 5.05
CA GLN A 227 23.27 -5.34 5.74
C GLN A 227 22.95 -5.40 7.25
N LYS A 228 22.80 -4.25 7.93
CA LYS A 228 22.37 -4.21 9.33
C LYS A 228 20.99 -4.82 9.50
N VAL A 229 20.05 -4.47 8.61
CA VAL A 229 18.69 -5.00 8.59
C VAL A 229 18.70 -6.52 8.40
N ILE A 230 19.45 -7.04 7.44
CA ILE A 230 19.63 -8.48 7.23
C ILE A 230 20.22 -9.15 8.49
N GLY A 231 21.21 -8.51 9.11
CA GLY A 231 21.83 -9.02 10.35
C GLY A 231 20.85 -9.12 11.52
N ALA A 232 19.95 -8.17 11.65
CA ALA A 232 18.90 -8.13 12.69
C ALA A 232 17.74 -9.08 12.42
N SER A 233 17.51 -9.51 11.16
CA SER A 233 16.37 -10.35 10.77
C SER A 233 16.55 -11.81 11.14
N ASP A 234 15.54 -12.46 11.70
CA ASP A 234 15.51 -13.91 11.93
C ASP A 234 14.82 -14.67 10.78
N PHE A 235 14.25 -13.93 9.83
CA PHE A 235 13.61 -14.46 8.62
C PHE A 235 14.52 -14.37 7.40
N GLN A 236 14.12 -15.05 6.32
CA GLN A 236 14.88 -15.06 5.06
C GLN A 236 14.49 -13.90 4.15
N TRP A 237 15.46 -13.09 3.74
CA TRP A 237 15.30 -12.16 2.64
C TRP A 237 15.43 -12.87 1.29
N ILE A 238 14.49 -12.63 0.37
CA ILE A 238 14.41 -13.33 -0.92
C ILE A 238 14.22 -12.30 -2.04
N VAL A 239 15.13 -12.30 -3.02
CA VAL A 239 14.98 -11.48 -4.24
C VAL A 239 15.71 -12.14 -5.40
N SER A 240 15.02 -12.28 -6.54
CA SER A 240 15.53 -13.04 -7.69
C SER A 240 15.91 -12.19 -8.89
N ASN A 241 15.56 -10.91 -8.91
CA ASN A 241 15.79 -10.02 -10.05
C ASN A 241 16.92 -9.00 -9.83
N TYR A 242 17.73 -9.17 -8.79
CA TYR A 242 18.93 -8.37 -8.59
C TYR A 242 20.13 -8.99 -9.31
N SER A 243 20.96 -8.16 -9.94
CA SER A 243 22.16 -8.59 -10.66
C SER A 243 23.20 -9.26 -9.77
N SER A 244 23.22 -8.92 -8.47
CA SER A 244 24.10 -9.50 -7.47
C SER A 244 23.46 -9.49 -6.09
N LEU A 245 23.66 -10.56 -5.33
CA LEU A 245 23.32 -10.68 -3.91
C LEU A 245 24.57 -10.62 -3.00
N THR A 246 25.73 -10.37 -3.57
CA THR A 246 27.03 -10.46 -2.87
C THR A 246 27.11 -9.54 -1.66
N ASP A 247 26.58 -8.34 -1.78
CA ASP A 247 26.58 -7.32 -0.73
C ASP A 247 25.34 -7.39 0.17
N LEU A 248 24.37 -8.27 -0.13
CA LEU A 248 23.15 -8.42 0.66
C LEU A 248 23.30 -9.54 1.70
N LYS A 249 24.22 -9.35 2.62
CA LYS A 249 24.56 -10.31 3.68
C LYS A 249 25.09 -9.64 4.95
N SER A 250 24.93 -10.34 6.07
CA SER A 250 25.51 -9.97 7.37
C SER A 250 25.89 -11.24 8.14
N GLY A 251 27.18 -11.49 8.29
CA GLY A 251 27.67 -12.75 8.85
C GLY A 251 27.23 -13.96 8.03
N SER A 252 26.55 -14.90 8.66
CA SER A 252 25.98 -16.10 8.00
C SER A 252 24.61 -15.86 7.35
N LYS A 253 23.97 -14.73 7.60
CA LYS A 253 22.67 -14.36 7.04
C LYS A 253 22.88 -13.69 5.67
N ALA A 254 22.20 -14.18 4.64
CA ALA A 254 22.32 -13.65 3.28
C ALA A 254 20.97 -13.71 2.56
N ALA A 255 20.70 -12.73 1.71
CA ALA A 255 19.58 -12.79 0.78
C ALA A 255 19.78 -13.95 -0.21
N LYS A 256 18.66 -14.50 -0.68
CA LYS A 256 18.63 -15.62 -1.64
C LYS A 256 17.65 -15.31 -2.76
N SER A 257 17.81 -15.94 -3.91
CA SER A 257 16.84 -15.85 -5.00
C SER A 257 15.56 -16.64 -4.73
N TYR A 258 15.62 -17.68 -3.91
CA TYR A 258 14.47 -18.43 -3.39
C TYR A 258 14.85 -19.20 -2.12
N LYS A 259 13.81 -19.70 -1.40
CA LYS A 259 13.99 -20.64 -0.28
C LYS A 259 12.91 -21.71 -0.33
N ILE A 260 13.28 -22.95 0.01
CA ILE A 260 12.34 -24.05 0.15
C ILE A 260 12.04 -24.27 1.63
N PHE A 261 10.76 -24.31 1.96
CA PHE A 261 10.21 -24.68 3.25
C PHE A 261 9.49 -26.02 3.15
N THR A 262 9.39 -26.75 4.26
CA THR A 262 8.63 -27.99 4.31
C THR A 262 7.48 -27.85 5.29
N LEU A 263 6.24 -27.93 4.79
CA LEU A 263 5.03 -27.84 5.56
C LEU A 263 4.19 -29.11 5.42
N GLY A 264 3.94 -29.82 6.51
CA GLY A 264 3.18 -31.07 6.44
C GLY A 264 3.73 -32.10 5.45
N GLY A 265 5.04 -32.09 5.23
CA GLY A 265 5.71 -32.97 4.25
C GLY A 265 5.68 -32.44 2.80
N VAL A 266 5.08 -31.28 2.55
CA VAL A 266 5.03 -30.64 1.23
C VAL A 266 6.16 -29.61 1.12
N LYS A 267 6.96 -29.67 0.06
CA LYS A 267 7.99 -28.69 -0.24
C LYS A 267 7.37 -27.44 -0.90
N VAL A 268 7.47 -26.29 -0.23
CA VAL A 268 6.99 -25.00 -0.69
C VAL A 268 8.17 -24.14 -1.08
N GLY A 269 8.29 -23.77 -2.35
CA GLY A 269 9.28 -22.80 -2.84
C GLY A 269 8.72 -21.38 -2.73
N VAL A 270 9.42 -20.53 -1.96
CA VAL A 270 9.14 -19.09 -1.91
C VAL A 270 10.16 -18.38 -2.76
N VAL A 271 9.71 -17.63 -3.75
CA VAL A 271 10.53 -16.79 -4.63
C VAL A 271 10.16 -15.33 -4.42
N GLY A 272 11.04 -14.38 -4.71
CA GLY A 272 10.77 -12.96 -4.47
C GLY A 272 11.35 -12.08 -5.56
N ALA A 273 10.76 -10.91 -5.77
CA ALA A 273 11.30 -9.87 -6.65
C ALA A 273 10.88 -8.48 -6.20
N ASN A 274 11.77 -7.51 -6.41
CA ASN A 274 11.51 -6.10 -6.24
C ASN A 274 11.06 -5.46 -7.55
N THR A 275 10.45 -4.27 -7.46
CA THR A 275 10.09 -3.48 -8.64
C THR A 275 11.33 -3.01 -9.39
N GLU A 276 11.33 -3.15 -10.70
CA GLU A 276 12.43 -2.67 -11.57
C GLU A 276 12.58 -1.15 -11.57
N THR A 277 11.55 -0.42 -11.11
CA THR A 277 11.59 1.06 -10.99
C THR A 277 12.27 1.55 -9.72
N THR A 278 12.71 0.66 -8.83
CA THR A 278 13.38 1.02 -7.56
C THR A 278 14.51 2.03 -7.73
N LYS A 279 15.35 1.88 -8.76
CA LYS A 279 16.45 2.81 -9.04
C LYS A 279 16.00 4.27 -9.29
N GLU A 280 14.74 4.46 -9.70
CA GLU A 280 14.13 5.76 -9.94
C GLU A 280 13.45 6.32 -8.69
N GLN A 281 13.23 5.48 -7.68
CA GLN A 281 12.45 5.78 -6.48
C GLN A 281 13.31 5.95 -5.22
N VAL A 282 14.60 5.59 -5.29
CA VAL A 282 15.54 5.71 -4.18
C VAL A 282 16.62 6.73 -4.48
N PHE A 283 17.32 7.19 -3.43
CA PHE A 283 18.42 8.13 -3.61
C PHE A 283 19.54 7.48 -4.45
N PRO A 284 20.06 8.15 -5.50
CA PRO A 284 21.15 7.62 -6.31
C PRO A 284 22.36 7.25 -5.45
N GLY A 285 22.85 6.02 -5.63
CA GLY A 285 23.93 5.45 -4.83
C GLY A 285 23.48 4.53 -3.69
N ASN A 286 22.20 4.54 -3.29
CA ASN A 286 21.71 3.62 -2.25
C ASN A 286 21.71 2.15 -2.70
N LEU A 287 21.73 1.90 -4.01
CA LEU A 287 21.90 0.55 -4.58
C LEU A 287 23.37 0.17 -4.81
N LYS A 288 24.33 1.02 -4.41
CA LYS A 288 25.76 0.76 -4.60
C LYS A 288 26.36 0.16 -3.34
N GLY A 289 26.79 -1.09 -3.44
CA GLY A 289 27.57 -1.79 -2.42
C GLY A 289 29.07 -1.83 -2.74
N ALA A 290 29.84 -2.54 -1.92
CA ALA A 290 31.27 -2.71 -2.10
C ALA A 290 31.63 -3.47 -3.41
N SER A 291 30.75 -4.38 -3.86
CA SER A 291 30.91 -5.14 -5.11
C SER A 291 30.40 -4.43 -6.37
N GLY A 292 29.88 -3.21 -6.24
CA GLY A 292 29.33 -2.41 -7.32
C GLY A 292 27.87 -2.05 -7.13
N GLU A 293 27.26 -1.48 -8.17
CA GLU A 293 25.85 -1.12 -8.18
C GLU A 293 24.97 -2.33 -8.50
N ILE A 294 23.91 -2.52 -7.72
CA ILE A 294 22.91 -3.56 -7.96
C ILE A 294 21.96 -3.08 -9.07
N ALA A 295 22.02 -3.74 -10.23
CA ALA A 295 21.01 -3.55 -11.27
C ALA A 295 19.80 -4.45 -10.98
N ILE A 296 18.60 -3.94 -11.28
CA ILE A 296 17.35 -4.65 -11.08
C ILE A 296 16.79 -4.97 -12.46
N SER A 297 16.70 -6.26 -12.77
CA SER A 297 16.18 -6.76 -14.05
C SER A 297 14.65 -6.83 -14.04
N PRO A 298 14.01 -7.02 -15.21
CA PRO A 298 12.57 -7.23 -15.28
C PRO A 298 12.13 -8.33 -14.31
N THR A 299 11.09 -8.05 -13.56
CA THR A 299 10.65 -8.87 -12.43
C THR A 299 10.24 -10.28 -12.84
N ALA A 300 9.48 -10.43 -13.94
CA ALA A 300 9.01 -11.72 -14.41
C ALA A 300 10.16 -12.67 -14.77
N ASP A 301 11.25 -12.16 -15.33
CA ASP A 301 12.41 -12.99 -15.73
C ASP A 301 13.09 -13.58 -14.50
N GLY A 302 13.37 -12.74 -13.49
CA GLY A 302 13.97 -13.19 -12.23
C GLY A 302 13.10 -14.21 -11.50
N VAL A 303 11.80 -13.92 -11.37
CA VAL A 303 10.84 -14.83 -10.73
C VAL A 303 10.76 -16.16 -11.46
N ASN A 304 10.67 -16.18 -12.79
CA ASN A 304 10.59 -17.42 -13.57
C ASN A 304 11.86 -18.26 -13.42
N ALA A 305 13.03 -17.65 -13.46
CA ALA A 305 14.30 -18.35 -13.24
C ALA A 305 14.34 -18.98 -11.84
N ALA A 306 13.93 -18.24 -10.80
CA ALA A 306 13.88 -18.76 -9.43
C ALA A 306 12.84 -19.88 -9.25
N ILE A 307 11.68 -19.81 -9.91
CA ILE A 307 10.67 -20.88 -9.93
C ILE A 307 11.24 -22.17 -10.52
N VAL A 308 11.94 -22.07 -11.66
CA VAL A 308 12.58 -23.22 -12.30
C VAL A 308 13.60 -23.85 -11.36
N ALA A 309 14.45 -23.04 -10.72
CA ALA A 309 15.45 -23.53 -9.76
C ALA A 309 14.80 -24.19 -8.53
N ALA A 310 13.78 -23.57 -7.93
CA ALA A 310 13.06 -24.12 -6.80
C ALA A 310 12.37 -25.47 -7.14
N LYS A 311 11.75 -25.56 -8.31
CA LYS A 311 11.12 -26.81 -8.79
C LYS A 311 12.16 -27.93 -9.03
N LYS A 312 13.35 -27.58 -9.53
CA LYS A 312 14.46 -28.53 -9.69
C LYS A 312 14.92 -29.12 -8.34
N GLU A 313 14.84 -28.33 -7.26
CA GLU A 313 15.10 -28.80 -5.89
C GLU A 313 13.90 -29.53 -5.25
N GLY A 314 12.81 -29.69 -5.99
CA GLY A 314 11.64 -30.46 -5.62
C GLY A 314 10.52 -29.66 -4.96
N ALA A 315 10.48 -28.34 -5.13
CA ALA A 315 9.32 -27.55 -4.71
C ALA A 315 8.05 -28.01 -5.45
N GLN A 316 6.99 -28.24 -4.68
CA GLN A 316 5.70 -28.76 -5.15
C GLN A 316 4.61 -27.68 -5.19
N VAL A 317 4.78 -26.66 -4.34
CA VAL A 317 3.95 -25.44 -4.30
C VAL A 317 4.89 -24.25 -4.43
N ILE A 318 4.53 -23.28 -5.24
CA ILE A 318 5.31 -22.04 -5.43
C ILE A 318 4.49 -20.84 -4.97
N VAL A 319 5.10 -20.04 -4.08
CA VAL A 319 4.60 -18.73 -3.65
C VAL A 319 5.57 -17.67 -4.13
N ALA A 320 5.09 -16.72 -4.91
CA ALA A 320 5.87 -15.58 -5.40
C ALA A 320 5.51 -14.32 -4.59
N LEU A 321 6.52 -13.69 -4.01
CA LEU A 321 6.44 -12.39 -3.33
C LEU A 321 6.96 -11.34 -4.31
N VAL A 322 6.08 -10.50 -4.83
CA VAL A 322 6.42 -9.53 -5.87
C VAL A 322 6.10 -8.14 -5.38
N HIS A 323 7.13 -7.31 -5.16
CA HIS A 323 6.90 -5.94 -4.73
C HIS A 323 6.45 -5.07 -5.91
N GLN A 324 5.24 -5.30 -6.35
CA GLN A 324 4.49 -4.56 -7.37
C GLN A 324 3.01 -4.72 -7.08
N GLY A 325 2.23 -3.72 -7.46
CA GLY A 325 0.83 -3.67 -7.12
C GLY A 325 -0.10 -3.39 -8.29
N TRP A 326 -1.35 -3.34 -7.93
CA TRP A 326 -2.45 -2.93 -8.75
C TRP A 326 -2.55 -1.41 -8.75
N THR A 327 -3.15 -0.84 -9.76
CA THR A 327 -3.45 0.58 -9.79
C THR A 327 -4.93 0.87 -9.83
N GLU A 328 -5.70 0.03 -10.49
CA GLU A 328 -7.15 0.22 -10.59
C GLU A 328 -7.86 -1.06 -11.02
N ASN A 329 -9.18 -1.08 -10.82
CA ASN A 329 -10.08 -2.09 -11.35
C ASN A 329 -11.14 -1.37 -12.19
N ILE A 330 -11.05 -1.50 -13.52
CA ILE A 330 -11.96 -0.87 -14.47
C ILE A 330 -12.91 -1.93 -14.99
N ASP A 331 -14.20 -1.70 -14.82
CA ASP A 331 -15.26 -2.58 -15.32
C ASP A 331 -15.08 -4.06 -14.95
N GLY A 332 -14.51 -4.32 -13.77
CA GLY A 332 -14.21 -5.66 -13.31
C GLY A 332 -12.93 -6.27 -13.87
N ALA A 333 -12.17 -5.52 -14.66
CA ALA A 333 -10.84 -5.90 -15.10
C ALA A 333 -9.79 -5.23 -14.23
N VAL A 334 -9.06 -6.02 -13.47
CA VAL A 334 -7.96 -5.52 -12.65
C VAL A 334 -6.81 -5.09 -13.55
N GLN A 335 -6.27 -3.91 -13.29
CA GLN A 335 -5.19 -3.31 -14.07
C GLN A 335 -4.03 -2.91 -13.19
N GLY A 336 -2.86 -2.73 -13.83
CA GLY A 336 -1.63 -2.39 -13.17
C GLY A 336 -0.54 -3.43 -13.42
N ARG A 337 0.70 -3.10 -13.03
CA ARG A 337 1.86 -3.93 -13.38
C ARG A 337 1.77 -5.35 -12.84
N LEU A 338 1.24 -5.55 -11.63
CA LEU A 338 1.09 -6.90 -11.08
C LEU A 338 0.18 -7.76 -11.95
N PHE A 339 -0.89 -7.18 -12.51
CA PHE A 339 -1.77 -7.88 -13.43
C PHE A 339 -1.04 -8.25 -14.74
N ASP A 340 -0.30 -7.31 -15.32
CA ASP A 340 0.46 -7.51 -16.56
C ASP A 340 1.50 -8.64 -16.41
N TRP A 341 2.02 -8.85 -15.21
CA TRP A 341 3.03 -9.88 -14.94
C TRP A 341 2.47 -11.25 -14.64
N VAL A 342 1.22 -11.35 -14.19
CA VAL A 342 0.58 -12.65 -13.96
C VAL A 342 0.66 -13.56 -15.16
N ASP A 343 0.46 -12.99 -16.35
CA ASP A 343 0.58 -13.73 -17.61
C ASP A 343 2.01 -14.13 -17.96
N GLN A 344 3.00 -13.42 -17.44
CA GLN A 344 4.41 -13.68 -17.68
C GLN A 344 5.01 -14.63 -16.65
N ILE A 345 4.49 -14.68 -15.40
CA ILE A 345 4.95 -15.59 -14.35
C ILE A 345 4.40 -17.00 -14.60
N LYS A 346 5.30 -17.95 -14.78
CA LYS A 346 4.95 -19.33 -15.13
C LYS A 346 5.10 -20.28 -13.95
N GLY A 347 4.00 -20.88 -13.51
CA GLY A 347 4.01 -21.98 -12.56
C GLY A 347 4.09 -21.61 -11.09
N ALA A 348 3.77 -20.38 -10.72
CA ALA A 348 3.38 -20.01 -9.37
C ALA A 348 1.97 -20.53 -9.06
N ASN A 349 1.70 -20.85 -7.78
CA ASN A 349 0.38 -21.19 -7.26
C ASN A 349 -0.25 -19.96 -6.58
N ILE A 350 0.58 -19.13 -5.95
CA ILE A 350 0.19 -17.91 -5.27
C ILE A 350 1.16 -16.80 -5.66
N ILE A 351 0.64 -15.61 -5.95
CA ILE A 351 1.40 -14.39 -6.19
C ILE A 351 0.88 -13.33 -5.22
N TYR A 352 1.76 -12.86 -4.35
CA TYR A 352 1.48 -11.76 -3.44
C TYR A 352 2.14 -10.49 -3.92
N GLY A 353 1.34 -9.42 -4.07
CA GLY A 353 1.77 -8.09 -4.46
C GLY A 353 2.05 -7.17 -3.27
N GLY A 354 2.43 -5.93 -3.58
CA GLY A 354 2.68 -4.81 -2.70
C GLY A 354 2.88 -3.52 -3.48
N HIS A 355 3.50 -2.49 -2.88
CA HIS A 355 3.88 -1.25 -3.53
C HIS A 355 2.74 -0.25 -3.81
N SER A 356 1.59 -0.71 -4.30
CA SER A 356 0.48 0.19 -4.64
C SER A 356 -0.42 0.53 -3.45
N HIS A 357 -0.28 -0.16 -2.32
CA HIS A 357 -1.11 0.01 -1.13
C HIS A 357 -2.61 -0.23 -1.37
N GLN A 358 -2.96 -1.04 -2.35
CA GLN A 358 -4.33 -1.30 -2.77
C GLN A 358 -4.75 -2.71 -2.35
N THR A 359 -5.97 -2.85 -1.88
CA THR A 359 -6.56 -4.16 -1.64
C THR A 359 -7.23 -4.64 -2.92
N TYR A 360 -6.54 -5.47 -3.67
CA TYR A 360 -7.16 -6.20 -4.76
C TYR A 360 -6.94 -7.69 -4.58
N ASN A 361 -8.00 -8.42 -4.76
CA ASN A 361 -8.02 -9.85 -4.68
C ASN A 361 -8.66 -10.37 -5.96
N SER A 362 -7.88 -10.96 -6.83
CA SER A 362 -8.39 -11.63 -8.00
C SER A 362 -8.15 -13.13 -7.84
N TYR A 363 -9.22 -13.88 -7.61
CA TYR A 363 -9.23 -15.29 -7.97
C TYR A 363 -9.32 -15.31 -9.49
N ASN A 364 -8.26 -15.73 -10.15
CA ASN A 364 -8.21 -15.68 -11.60
C ASN A 364 -8.41 -17.04 -12.26
N PRO A 365 -9.66 -17.48 -12.42
CA PRO A 365 -9.97 -18.57 -13.35
C PRO A 365 -9.97 -18.08 -14.81
N GLY A 366 -9.89 -16.78 -15.08
CA GLY A 366 -10.18 -16.20 -16.39
C GLY A 366 -8.98 -15.75 -17.23
N VAL A 367 -7.81 -15.47 -16.66
CA VAL A 367 -6.65 -15.03 -17.44
C VAL A 367 -6.01 -16.19 -18.20
N LYS A 368 -6.08 -17.41 -17.67
CA LYS A 368 -5.85 -18.65 -18.43
C LYS A 368 -6.78 -19.73 -17.93
N PRO A 369 -7.69 -20.26 -18.77
CA PRO A 369 -8.46 -21.44 -18.39
C PRO A 369 -7.54 -22.54 -17.88
N GLY A 370 -7.70 -22.93 -16.60
CA GLY A 370 -6.90 -23.98 -15.95
C GLY A 370 -5.73 -23.50 -15.08
N THR A 371 -5.56 -22.21 -14.82
CA THR A 371 -4.59 -21.73 -13.83
C THR A 371 -5.32 -21.23 -12.58
N ASP A 372 -5.33 -22.04 -11.53
CA ASP A 372 -5.86 -21.67 -10.21
C ASP A 372 -4.82 -20.86 -9.40
N VAL A 373 -4.34 -19.74 -9.96
CA VAL A 373 -3.35 -18.89 -9.28
C VAL A 373 -4.08 -17.88 -8.41
N ILE A 374 -3.80 -17.87 -7.11
CA ILE A 374 -4.22 -16.81 -6.20
C ILE A 374 -3.31 -15.59 -6.41
N ILE A 375 -3.93 -14.43 -6.57
CA ILE A 375 -3.23 -13.15 -6.62
C ILE A 375 -3.86 -12.24 -5.59
N ALA A 376 -3.06 -11.70 -4.68
CA ALA A 376 -3.54 -10.83 -3.61
C ALA A 376 -2.51 -9.77 -3.25
N GLU A 377 -2.97 -8.60 -2.85
CA GLU A 377 -2.19 -7.51 -2.30
C GLU A 377 -2.93 -6.93 -1.10
N THR A 378 -2.20 -6.57 -0.04
CA THR A 378 -2.75 -5.89 1.14
C THR A 378 -2.49 -4.40 1.06
N ARG A 379 -3.32 -3.62 1.78
CA ARG A 379 -3.01 -2.21 2.05
C ARG A 379 -1.81 -2.10 2.99
N ASN A 380 -1.21 -0.91 3.00
CA ASN A 380 -0.05 -0.58 3.81
C ASN A 380 -0.33 -0.47 5.31
N ALA A 381 0.72 -0.23 6.08
CA ALA A 381 0.69 0.11 7.51
C ALA A 381 -0.04 -0.90 8.41
N GLY A 382 -0.08 -2.17 8.02
CA GLY A 382 -0.72 -3.23 8.80
C GLY A 382 -2.23 -3.02 9.02
N VAL A 383 -2.92 -2.42 8.04
CA VAL A 383 -4.38 -2.24 8.08
C VAL A 383 -5.08 -3.59 8.02
N GLU A 384 -4.48 -4.53 7.32
CA GLU A 384 -4.95 -5.91 7.14
C GLU A 384 -3.78 -6.84 6.83
N TYR A 385 -4.04 -8.14 6.90
CA TYR A 385 -3.18 -9.18 6.33
C TYR A 385 -4.03 -10.18 5.54
N THR A 386 -3.42 -10.93 4.63
CA THR A 386 -4.11 -12.05 3.98
C THR A 386 -3.85 -13.35 4.71
N ARG A 387 -4.88 -14.21 4.75
CA ARG A 387 -4.78 -15.61 5.13
C ARG A 387 -5.22 -16.46 3.94
N THR A 388 -4.24 -17.06 3.26
CA THR A 388 -4.50 -17.97 2.13
C THR A 388 -4.39 -19.41 2.59
N THR A 389 -5.42 -20.18 2.33
CA THR A 389 -5.42 -21.64 2.58
C THR A 389 -5.34 -22.38 1.24
N THR A 390 -4.36 -23.26 1.11
CA THR A 390 -4.11 -24.07 -0.09
C THR A 390 -4.19 -25.55 0.25
N CYS A 391 -5.01 -26.27 -0.48
CA CYS A 391 -5.14 -27.72 -0.36
C CYS A 391 -4.21 -28.43 -1.35
N PHE A 392 -3.33 -29.27 -0.84
CA PHE A 392 -2.39 -30.06 -1.62
C PHE A 392 -2.72 -31.55 -1.55
N ASN A 393 -2.82 -32.22 -2.71
CA ASN A 393 -3.00 -33.66 -2.79
C ASN A 393 -1.63 -34.34 -2.86
N THR A 394 -1.30 -35.13 -1.84
CA THR A 394 0.00 -35.81 -1.71
C THR A 394 0.19 -36.98 -2.67
N GLU A 395 -0.87 -37.56 -3.22
CA GLU A 395 -0.83 -38.64 -4.22
C GLU A 395 -0.53 -38.07 -5.61
N THR A 396 -1.32 -37.06 -6.04
CA THR A 396 -1.19 -36.46 -7.37
C THR A 396 -0.09 -35.39 -7.43
N LYS A 397 0.46 -34.97 -6.28
CA LYS A 397 1.47 -33.90 -6.13
C LYS A 397 0.98 -32.55 -6.72
N LYS A 398 -0.30 -32.24 -6.57
CA LYS A 398 -0.91 -31.01 -7.12
C LYS A 398 -1.69 -30.26 -6.05
N VAL A 399 -1.70 -28.94 -6.20
CA VAL A 399 -2.68 -28.06 -5.54
C VAL A 399 -4.06 -28.40 -6.13
N VAL A 400 -5.06 -28.58 -5.29
CA VAL A 400 -6.43 -28.91 -5.71
C VAL A 400 -7.41 -27.77 -5.48
N SER A 401 -7.09 -26.85 -4.55
CA SER A 401 -7.87 -25.65 -4.31
C SER A 401 -7.07 -24.65 -3.47
N SER A 402 -7.40 -23.39 -3.60
CA SER A 402 -6.88 -22.32 -2.75
C SER A 402 -7.97 -21.28 -2.49
N ALA A 403 -7.90 -20.61 -1.34
CA ALA A 403 -8.77 -19.49 -1.00
C ALA A 403 -8.01 -18.48 -0.16
N THR A 404 -8.31 -17.20 -0.37
CA THR A 404 -7.71 -16.07 0.37
C THR A 404 -8.80 -15.30 1.10
N GLU A 405 -8.48 -14.88 2.32
CA GLU A 405 -9.29 -13.97 3.14
C GLU A 405 -8.47 -12.75 3.52
N TYR A 406 -9.09 -11.56 3.51
CA TYR A 406 -8.49 -10.35 4.06
C TYR A 406 -8.93 -10.16 5.50
N ILE A 407 -7.98 -10.12 6.40
CA ILE A 407 -8.20 -10.05 7.84
C ILE A 407 -7.86 -8.64 8.32
N GLY A 408 -8.87 -7.80 8.44
CA GLY A 408 -8.73 -6.43 8.91
C GLY A 408 -8.94 -6.29 10.42
N LYS A 409 -8.82 -5.05 10.90
CA LYS A 409 -8.85 -4.71 12.33
C LYS A 409 -10.08 -5.23 13.07
N SER A 410 -11.27 -5.18 12.48
CA SER A 410 -12.50 -5.69 13.11
C SER A 410 -12.47 -7.19 13.36
N ALA A 411 -11.85 -7.95 12.46
CA ALA A 411 -11.75 -9.41 12.57
C ALA A 411 -10.81 -9.85 13.70
N VAL A 412 -9.84 -9.00 14.06
CA VAL A 412 -8.87 -9.29 15.14
C VAL A 412 -9.18 -8.57 16.45
N ALA A 413 -10.29 -7.84 16.54
CA ALA A 413 -10.64 -7.03 17.71
C ALA A 413 -10.73 -7.81 19.04
N SER A 414 -11.05 -9.11 18.97
CA SER A 414 -11.12 -10.02 20.14
C SER A 414 -9.83 -10.80 20.38
N VAL A 415 -8.80 -10.62 19.54
CA VAL A 415 -7.52 -11.32 19.70
C VAL A 415 -6.69 -10.62 20.77
N THR A 416 -6.14 -11.41 21.69
CA THR A 416 -5.19 -10.88 22.69
C THR A 416 -3.90 -10.46 22.00
N PRO A 417 -3.48 -9.19 22.12
CA PRO A 417 -2.19 -8.74 21.59
C PRO A 417 -1.03 -9.52 22.21
N ASP A 418 0.00 -9.78 21.41
CA ASP A 418 1.22 -10.42 21.93
C ASP A 418 1.97 -9.51 22.89
N ALA A 419 2.20 -9.99 24.11
CA ALA A 419 2.77 -9.20 25.19
C ALA A 419 4.23 -8.79 24.93
N ALA A 420 5.04 -9.65 24.29
CA ALA A 420 6.44 -9.34 23.99
C ALA A 420 6.54 -8.24 22.93
N THR A 421 5.73 -8.32 21.89
CA THR A 421 5.65 -7.31 20.84
C THR A 421 5.10 -5.98 21.38
N ALA A 422 4.08 -6.02 22.25
CA ALA A 422 3.56 -4.81 22.90
C ALA A 422 4.62 -4.12 23.78
N ALA A 423 5.40 -4.90 24.56
CA ALA A 423 6.49 -4.38 25.37
C ALA A 423 7.61 -3.76 24.52
N LEU A 424 7.92 -4.36 23.37
CA LEU A 424 8.90 -3.83 22.43
C LEU A 424 8.46 -2.47 21.87
N VAL A 425 7.22 -2.36 21.40
CA VAL A 425 6.66 -1.09 20.90
C VAL A 425 6.69 -0.02 22.00
N LYS A 426 6.26 -0.38 23.22
CA LYS A 426 6.30 0.53 24.36
C LYS A 426 7.72 1.02 24.66
N LYS A 427 8.72 0.13 24.68
CA LYS A 427 10.14 0.48 24.91
C LYS A 427 10.59 1.61 23.97
N TYR A 428 10.37 1.45 22.67
CA TYR A 428 10.80 2.44 21.68
C TYR A 428 10.00 3.74 21.76
N LYS A 429 8.70 3.64 22.02
CA LYS A 429 7.83 4.80 22.23
C LYS A 429 8.30 5.65 23.43
N ASP A 430 8.58 5.01 24.58
CA ASP A 430 9.05 5.68 25.78
C ASP A 430 10.40 6.40 25.55
N GLN A 431 11.27 5.85 24.72
CA GLN A 431 12.56 6.47 24.38
C GLN A 431 12.42 7.71 23.50
N LEU A 432 11.40 7.75 22.66
CA LEU A 432 11.19 8.84 21.69
C LEU A 432 10.36 10.00 22.23
N ALA A 433 9.37 9.73 23.07
CA ALA A 433 8.38 10.69 23.48
C ALA A 433 8.96 12.01 24.04
N PRO A 434 10.01 12.02 24.87
CA PRO A 434 10.58 13.26 25.37
C PRO A 434 11.07 14.23 24.29
N LYS A 435 11.39 13.71 23.11
CA LYS A 435 11.88 14.49 21.96
C LYS A 435 10.76 14.83 20.99
N LEU A 436 9.88 13.88 20.73
CA LEU A 436 8.87 13.99 19.68
C LEU A 436 7.59 14.72 20.14
N ASP A 437 7.25 14.64 21.41
CA ASP A 437 6.06 15.30 21.97
C ASP A 437 6.24 16.80 22.20
N VAL A 438 7.42 17.35 21.87
CA VAL A 438 7.66 18.79 21.95
C VAL A 438 6.76 19.54 20.97
N THR A 439 5.90 20.41 21.49
CA THR A 439 4.99 21.22 20.67
C THR A 439 5.77 22.24 19.83
N ILE A 440 5.49 22.30 18.55
CA ILE A 440 6.04 23.27 17.60
C ILE A 440 5.03 24.37 17.21
N GLY A 441 3.76 24.21 17.60
CA GLY A 441 2.70 25.18 17.35
C GLY A 441 1.30 24.62 17.54
N LYS A 442 0.31 25.39 17.06
CA LYS A 442 -1.10 24.99 17.00
C LYS A 442 -1.68 25.25 15.61
N VAL A 443 -2.60 24.40 15.18
CA VAL A 443 -3.31 24.54 13.90
C VAL A 443 -4.82 24.62 14.11
N SER A 444 -5.55 25.31 13.22
CA SER A 444 -7.02 25.49 13.31
C SER A 444 -7.81 24.32 12.70
N GLY A 445 -7.13 23.30 12.23
CA GLY A 445 -7.73 22.13 11.59
C GLY A 445 -6.67 21.17 11.09
N VAL A 446 -7.11 20.07 10.48
CA VAL A 446 -6.23 19.09 9.86
C VAL A 446 -5.90 19.53 8.43
N PHE A 447 -4.61 19.63 8.09
CA PHE A 447 -4.16 19.70 6.71
C PHE A 447 -4.21 18.29 6.12
N PRO A 448 -5.17 17.98 5.27
CA PRO A 448 -5.38 16.61 4.84
C PRO A 448 -4.27 16.16 3.89
N ARG A 449 -3.90 14.91 3.99
CA ARG A 449 -3.09 14.25 2.98
C ARG A 449 -3.89 13.96 1.70
N GLY A 450 -5.19 14.06 1.73
CA GLY A 450 -6.06 13.70 0.62
C GLY A 450 -6.62 12.28 0.75
N GLY A 451 -7.50 11.92 -0.21
CA GLY A 451 -8.25 10.67 -0.22
C GLY A 451 -7.49 9.48 -0.82
N THR A 452 -8.26 8.54 -1.35
CA THR A 452 -7.72 7.41 -2.15
C THR A 452 -8.14 7.62 -3.61
N PRO A 453 -7.18 7.75 -4.55
CA PRO A 453 -5.73 7.88 -4.36
C PRO A 453 -5.34 9.17 -3.63
N ALA A 454 -4.14 9.20 -3.06
CA ALA A 454 -3.63 10.35 -2.31
C ALA A 454 -3.54 11.60 -3.19
N VAL A 455 -4.25 12.68 -2.83
CA VAL A 455 -4.40 13.88 -3.70
C VAL A 455 -3.08 14.60 -3.90
N GLU A 456 -2.16 14.59 -2.94
CA GLU A 456 -0.82 15.18 -3.08
C GLU A 456 -0.01 14.57 -4.23
N ARG A 457 -0.42 13.39 -4.72
CA ARG A 457 0.19 12.70 -5.87
C ARG A 457 -0.55 12.94 -7.19
N SER A 458 -1.62 13.74 -7.18
CA SER A 458 -2.45 13.98 -8.38
C SER A 458 -3.02 15.39 -8.46
N GLY A 459 -2.84 16.20 -7.42
CA GLY A 459 -3.42 17.54 -7.34
C GLY A 459 -2.79 18.40 -6.25
N GLU A 460 -3.30 19.62 -6.15
CA GLU A 460 -2.93 20.61 -5.15
C GLU A 460 -3.44 20.21 -3.75
N THR A 461 -2.62 20.40 -2.72
CA THR A 461 -3.02 20.17 -1.33
C THR A 461 -2.65 21.34 -0.42
N PRO A 462 -3.43 21.63 0.65
CA PRO A 462 -3.10 22.64 1.65
C PRO A 462 -1.71 22.44 2.27
N LEU A 463 -1.34 21.20 2.57
CA LEU A 463 -0.03 20.89 3.15
C LEU A 463 1.10 21.10 2.15
N GLY A 464 0.90 20.68 0.90
CA GLY A 464 1.85 20.92 -0.19
C GLY A 464 2.07 22.42 -0.44
N ASN A 465 0.97 23.20 -0.47
CA ASN A 465 1.01 24.64 -0.60
C ASN A 465 1.81 25.29 0.54
N PHE A 466 1.44 24.99 1.79
CA PHE A 466 2.12 25.57 2.96
C PHE A 466 3.62 25.26 2.96
N THR A 467 3.99 24.03 2.65
CA THR A 467 5.40 23.61 2.68
C THR A 467 6.20 24.22 1.54
N ALA A 468 5.65 24.25 0.31
CA ALA A 468 6.31 24.90 -0.83
C ALA A 468 6.46 26.41 -0.61
N ASP A 469 5.44 27.06 -0.03
CA ASP A 469 5.51 28.49 0.31
C ASP A 469 6.55 28.78 1.40
N ALA A 470 6.68 27.89 2.40
CA ALA A 470 7.69 28.00 3.44
C ALA A 470 9.11 27.94 2.86
N VAL A 471 9.37 26.99 1.95
CA VAL A 471 10.66 26.87 1.25
C VAL A 471 10.94 28.13 0.41
N ARG A 472 9.94 28.60 -0.36
CA ARG A 472 10.07 29.79 -1.17
C ARG A 472 10.38 31.03 -0.32
N ALA A 473 9.67 31.21 0.78
CA ALA A 473 9.87 32.34 1.69
C ALA A 473 11.27 32.35 2.31
N LYS A 474 11.80 31.18 2.69
CA LYS A 474 13.13 31.05 3.31
C LYS A 474 14.25 31.35 2.33
N TYR A 475 14.20 30.81 1.12
CA TYR A 475 15.31 30.93 0.14
C TYR A 475 15.10 32.03 -0.89
N LYS A 476 13.93 32.67 -0.91
CA LYS A 476 13.60 33.81 -1.82
C LYS A 476 13.82 33.47 -3.29
N THR A 477 13.53 32.23 -3.68
CA THR A 477 13.58 31.78 -5.07
C THR A 477 12.33 32.23 -5.83
N ASP A 478 12.44 32.36 -7.16
CA ASP A 478 11.27 32.62 -8.01
C ASP A 478 10.23 31.51 -7.86
N PHE A 479 10.70 30.25 -7.85
CA PHE A 479 9.86 29.07 -7.87
C PHE A 479 10.29 28.04 -6.83
N VAL A 480 9.33 27.17 -6.47
CA VAL A 480 9.55 25.92 -5.72
C VAL A 480 8.81 24.80 -6.41
N LEU A 481 9.46 23.64 -6.49
CA LEU A 481 8.86 22.39 -6.92
C LEU A 481 9.35 21.27 -6.00
N VAL A 482 8.44 20.62 -5.28
CA VAL A 482 8.73 19.44 -4.45
C VAL A 482 7.76 18.32 -4.83
N ASN A 483 8.19 17.06 -4.69
CA ASN A 483 7.37 15.92 -5.06
C ASN A 483 6.30 15.59 -4.00
N GLY A 484 5.09 15.30 -4.43
CA GLY A 484 3.98 14.94 -3.54
C GLY A 484 4.21 13.63 -2.77
N GLY A 485 4.99 12.70 -3.36
CA GLY A 485 5.39 11.46 -2.70
C GLY A 485 6.21 11.65 -1.43
N GLY A 486 6.85 12.81 -1.27
CA GLY A 486 7.57 13.20 -0.06
C GLY A 486 6.68 13.53 1.14
N ILE A 487 5.37 13.77 0.94
CA ILE A 487 4.40 14.06 2.00
C ILE A 487 3.76 12.74 2.44
N ARG A 488 4.07 12.26 3.64
CA ARG A 488 3.70 10.89 4.07
C ARG A 488 2.50 10.83 5.02
N ASP A 489 2.07 11.93 5.62
CA ASP A 489 0.89 11.98 6.50
C ASP A 489 0.17 13.34 6.42
N SER A 490 -0.99 13.45 7.08
CA SER A 490 -1.69 14.71 7.35
C SER A 490 -0.96 15.53 8.42
N PHE A 491 -1.37 16.80 8.63
CA PHE A 491 -0.84 17.62 9.71
C PHE A 491 -1.99 18.20 10.55
N PRO A 492 -2.13 17.81 11.84
CA PRO A 492 -1.29 16.88 12.61
C PRO A 492 -1.25 15.47 11.99
N ALA A 493 -0.12 14.77 12.18
CA ALA A 493 0.07 13.44 11.62
C ALA A 493 -0.90 12.44 12.26
N LYS A 494 -1.63 11.72 11.42
CA LYS A 494 -2.63 10.74 11.83
C LYS A 494 -2.00 9.48 12.43
N THR A 495 -0.82 9.13 11.94
CA THR A 495 -0.10 7.92 12.37
C THR A 495 0.83 8.16 13.56
N TYR A 496 1.07 9.43 13.95
CA TYR A 496 1.84 9.75 15.16
C TYR A 496 0.92 9.88 16.37
N VAL A 497 1.15 9.07 17.40
CA VAL A 497 0.41 9.06 18.64
C VAL A 497 1.33 9.48 19.79
N PRO A 498 1.26 10.77 20.25
CA PRO A 498 2.08 11.24 21.38
C PRO A 498 1.76 10.49 22.68
N LEU A 499 2.75 10.36 23.57
CA LEU A 499 2.55 9.89 24.94
C LEU A 499 2.01 10.99 25.86
N ASN A 500 2.29 12.25 25.55
CA ASN A 500 1.77 13.39 26.32
C ASN A 500 0.27 13.55 26.06
N THR A 501 -0.55 13.03 26.95
CA THR A 501 -2.02 13.07 26.87
C THR A 501 -2.62 14.47 27.08
N ALA A 502 -1.83 15.47 27.49
CA ALA A 502 -2.27 16.86 27.58
C ALA A 502 -2.33 17.57 26.23
N LEU A 503 -1.71 16.99 25.18
CA LEU A 503 -1.78 17.52 23.82
C LEU A 503 -3.18 17.33 23.23
N VAL A 504 -3.74 18.42 22.69
CA VAL A 504 -5.04 18.38 22.01
C VAL A 504 -4.85 17.86 20.60
N ARG A 505 -5.37 16.66 20.33
CA ARG A 505 -5.24 15.96 19.05
C ARG A 505 -6.61 15.80 18.38
N PRO A 506 -6.68 15.76 17.03
CA PRO A 506 -7.93 15.50 16.33
C PRO A 506 -8.44 14.09 16.65
N ALA A 507 -9.71 13.98 17.06
CA ALA A 507 -10.39 12.69 17.15
C ALA A 507 -10.66 12.12 15.75
N THR A 508 -10.95 10.83 15.66
CA THR A 508 -11.28 10.17 14.38
C THR A 508 -12.46 10.88 13.70
N GLY A 509 -12.27 11.30 12.45
CA GLY A 509 -13.27 12.01 11.65
C GLY A 509 -13.40 13.52 11.94
N VAL A 510 -12.69 14.05 12.95
CA VAL A 510 -12.67 15.48 13.26
C VAL A 510 -11.55 16.15 12.47
N THR A 511 -11.90 17.10 11.61
CA THR A 511 -10.96 17.83 10.74
C THR A 511 -10.83 19.31 11.10
N THR A 512 -11.71 19.84 11.94
CA THR A 512 -11.74 21.25 12.37
C THR A 512 -11.59 21.37 13.88
N GLY A 513 -10.89 22.38 14.35
CA GLY A 513 -10.61 22.62 15.75
C GLY A 513 -9.17 23.07 15.97
N THR A 514 -8.83 23.55 17.15
CA THR A 514 -7.45 23.92 17.50
C THR A 514 -6.73 22.70 18.04
N PHE A 515 -5.69 22.27 17.31
CA PHE A 515 -4.89 21.10 17.66
C PHE A 515 -3.44 21.47 17.92
N ASP A 516 -2.82 20.81 18.89
CA ASP A 516 -1.39 20.89 19.11
C ASP A 516 -0.65 20.08 18.03
N VAL A 517 0.43 20.66 17.51
CA VAL A 517 1.33 20.01 16.57
C VAL A 517 2.74 19.93 17.16
N THR A 518 3.38 18.80 16.93
CA THR A 518 4.63 18.44 17.59
C THR A 518 5.76 18.21 16.60
N PHE A 519 6.97 18.09 17.13
CA PHE A 519 8.14 17.69 16.37
C PHE A 519 7.94 16.31 15.72
N GLY A 520 7.29 15.38 16.42
CA GLY A 520 6.95 14.05 15.91
C GLY A 520 6.02 14.08 14.70
N ASP A 521 5.07 15.02 14.66
CA ASP A 521 4.21 15.22 13.49
C ASP A 521 5.05 15.57 12.25
N ALA A 522 5.94 16.55 12.37
CA ALA A 522 6.77 17.01 11.26
C ALA A 522 7.66 15.89 10.69
N LEU A 523 8.30 15.13 11.58
CA LEU A 523 9.15 13.99 11.18
C LEU A 523 8.36 12.82 10.60
N THR A 524 7.09 12.66 11.00
CA THR A 524 6.20 11.64 10.42
C THR A 524 5.75 12.04 9.00
N ILE A 525 5.55 13.34 8.76
CA ILE A 525 5.17 13.84 7.45
C ILE A 525 6.35 13.79 6.46
N PHE A 526 7.57 14.12 6.91
CA PHE A 526 8.79 14.19 6.10
C PHE A 526 9.89 13.27 6.64
N PRO A 527 9.75 11.93 6.50
CA PRO A 527 10.65 10.97 7.17
C PRO A 527 11.98 10.75 6.47
N PHE A 528 12.18 11.24 5.23
CA PHE A 528 13.31 10.86 4.37
C PHE A 528 14.62 11.58 4.67
N GLY A 529 14.61 12.65 5.47
CA GLY A 529 15.81 13.44 5.74
C GLY A 529 16.35 14.20 4.51
N ASN A 530 15.52 14.48 3.52
CA ASN A 530 15.89 15.24 2.35
C ASN A 530 16.29 16.67 2.72
N SER A 531 17.28 17.22 2.01
CA SER A 531 17.66 18.61 2.10
C SER A 531 17.02 19.43 0.97
N VAL A 532 16.73 20.69 1.24
CA VAL A 532 16.38 21.64 0.18
C VAL A 532 17.62 21.87 -0.69
N ALA A 533 17.42 21.98 -2.00
CA ALA A 533 18.44 22.34 -2.97
C ALA A 533 17.99 23.59 -3.74
N THR A 534 18.88 24.54 -3.98
CA THR A 534 18.61 25.75 -4.77
C THR A 534 19.48 25.77 -6.01
N THR A 535 18.88 26.13 -7.15
CA THR A 535 19.60 26.22 -8.43
C THR A 535 18.96 27.27 -9.35
N THR A 536 19.58 27.53 -10.49
CA THR A 536 18.99 28.31 -11.57
C THR A 536 18.65 27.43 -12.73
N ILE A 537 17.42 27.55 -13.24
CA ILE A 537 16.91 26.78 -14.37
C ILE A 537 16.41 27.68 -15.48
N THR A 538 16.18 27.11 -16.67
CA THR A 538 15.50 27.81 -17.76
C THR A 538 14.00 27.56 -17.75
N GLY A 539 13.23 28.39 -18.46
CA GLY A 539 11.81 28.11 -18.69
C GLY A 539 11.60 26.73 -19.32
N ALA A 540 12.44 26.36 -20.29
CA ALA A 540 12.42 25.02 -20.91
C ALA A 540 12.63 23.89 -19.87
N THR A 541 13.54 24.07 -18.92
CA THR A 541 13.77 23.12 -17.83
C THR A 541 12.55 23.00 -16.90
N LEU A 542 11.90 24.12 -16.57
CA LEU A 542 10.67 24.11 -15.77
C LEU A 542 9.55 23.30 -16.45
N TRP A 543 9.34 23.53 -17.76
CA TRP A 543 8.35 22.78 -18.53
C TRP A 543 8.69 21.28 -18.54
N LYS A 544 9.96 20.91 -18.76
CA LYS A 544 10.41 19.52 -18.69
C LYS A 544 10.17 18.89 -17.31
N ALA A 545 10.43 19.64 -16.24
CA ALA A 545 10.16 19.21 -14.87
C ALA A 545 8.67 18.93 -14.63
N LEU A 546 7.81 19.82 -15.12
CA LEU A 546 6.35 19.67 -14.99
C LEU A 546 5.83 18.50 -15.83
N GLU A 547 6.31 18.31 -17.05
CA GLU A 547 5.96 17.15 -17.89
C GLU A 547 6.35 15.84 -17.21
N ASN A 548 7.52 15.76 -16.55
CA ASN A 548 7.87 14.60 -15.73
C ASN A 548 6.90 14.45 -14.57
N GLY A 549 6.58 15.55 -13.87
CA GLY A 549 5.69 15.53 -12.71
C GLY A 549 4.27 15.03 -12.99
N VAL A 550 3.74 15.30 -14.20
CA VAL A 550 2.43 14.81 -14.66
C VAL A 550 2.54 13.62 -15.61
N GLY A 551 3.76 13.11 -15.82
CA GLY A 551 4.08 12.04 -16.76
C GLY A 551 3.85 10.63 -16.21
N GLY A 552 3.43 10.47 -14.97
CA GLY A 552 3.11 9.17 -14.39
C GLY A 552 2.07 8.40 -15.21
N ALA A 553 2.21 7.08 -15.27
CA ALA A 553 1.27 6.20 -15.96
C ALA A 553 -0.09 6.12 -15.24
N TYR A 554 -0.14 6.54 -13.99
CA TYR A 554 -1.26 6.38 -13.08
C TYR A 554 -1.88 7.72 -12.67
N PRO A 555 -3.15 7.72 -12.20
CA PRO A 555 -3.82 8.92 -11.72
C PRO A 555 -3.12 9.60 -10.54
N ALA A 556 -2.31 8.85 -9.77
CA ALA A 556 -1.58 9.35 -8.61
C ALA A 556 -0.15 8.78 -8.59
N ASP A 557 0.85 9.66 -8.76
CA ASP A 557 2.27 9.28 -8.80
C ASP A 557 3.07 10.14 -7.83
N GLY A 558 4.08 9.57 -7.16
CA GLY A 558 4.94 10.28 -6.22
C GLY A 558 5.64 11.49 -6.79
N ARG A 559 5.93 11.48 -8.10
CA ARG A 559 6.56 12.59 -8.83
C ARG A 559 5.69 13.84 -9.00
N PHE A 560 4.38 13.76 -8.72
CA PHE A 560 3.46 14.89 -8.90
C PHE A 560 3.91 16.11 -8.11
N PRO A 561 4.01 17.31 -8.72
CA PRO A 561 4.64 18.45 -8.09
C PRO A 561 3.69 19.23 -7.16
N GLN A 562 4.15 19.53 -5.95
CA GLN A 562 3.62 20.58 -5.10
C GLN A 562 4.48 21.82 -5.30
N ILE A 563 3.88 22.98 -5.58
CA ILE A 563 4.60 24.13 -6.14
C ILE A 563 4.36 25.44 -5.40
N SER A 564 5.27 26.40 -5.58
CA SER A 564 5.09 27.78 -5.15
C SER A 564 5.75 28.77 -6.15
N GLY A 565 5.18 29.96 -6.26
CA GLY A 565 5.70 31.05 -7.09
C GLY A 565 5.17 31.08 -8.51
N PHE A 566 4.48 30.04 -8.97
CA PHE A 566 3.86 29.94 -10.29
C PHE A 566 2.61 29.09 -10.25
N LYS A 567 1.87 29.07 -11.37
CA LYS A 567 0.71 28.20 -11.60
C LYS A 567 0.92 27.39 -12.86
N PHE A 568 0.33 26.20 -12.92
CA PHE A 568 0.29 25.42 -14.16
C PHE A 568 -1.02 24.67 -14.33
N SER A 569 -1.36 24.37 -15.57
CA SER A 569 -2.47 23.48 -15.91
C SER A 569 -1.99 22.33 -16.78
N PHE A 570 -2.65 21.17 -16.64
CA PHE A 570 -2.31 19.97 -17.39
C PHE A 570 -3.55 19.20 -17.82
N ASP A 571 -3.41 18.44 -18.90
CA ASP A 571 -4.41 17.57 -19.50
C ASP A 571 -3.91 16.11 -19.45
N SER A 572 -4.49 15.31 -18.57
CA SER A 572 -4.07 13.91 -18.36
C SER A 572 -4.46 12.97 -19.51
N THR A 573 -5.33 13.41 -20.42
CA THR A 573 -5.74 12.63 -21.60
C THR A 573 -4.72 12.67 -22.73
N LYS A 574 -3.78 13.63 -22.68
CA LYS A 574 -2.72 13.76 -23.67
C LYS A 574 -1.59 12.74 -23.45
N PRO A 575 -0.83 12.44 -24.49
CA PRO A 575 0.37 11.60 -24.35
C PRO A 575 1.35 12.14 -23.32
N ILE A 576 2.07 11.24 -22.62
CA ILE A 576 3.17 11.58 -21.71
C ILE A 576 4.18 12.45 -22.46
N GLY A 577 4.64 13.53 -21.83
CA GLY A 577 5.56 14.53 -22.42
C GLY A 577 4.85 15.63 -23.20
N SER A 578 3.51 15.67 -23.21
CA SER A 578 2.69 16.69 -23.87
C SER A 578 1.45 17.06 -23.04
N ARG A 579 1.50 16.81 -21.73
CA ARG A 579 0.38 16.99 -20.80
C ARG A 579 0.27 18.41 -20.25
N VAL A 580 1.37 19.14 -20.11
CA VAL A 580 1.37 20.53 -19.62
C VAL A 580 0.71 21.43 -20.66
N VAL A 581 -0.31 22.19 -20.23
CA VAL A 581 -1.10 23.06 -21.10
C VAL A 581 -0.66 24.52 -20.96
N SER A 582 -0.42 24.97 -19.74
CA SER A 582 0.02 26.35 -19.47
C SER A 582 0.85 26.43 -18.21
N VAL A 583 1.82 27.35 -18.21
CA VAL A 583 2.61 27.73 -17.04
C VAL A 583 2.61 29.25 -16.95
N THR A 584 2.25 29.80 -15.80
CA THR A 584 2.18 31.25 -15.59
C THR A 584 2.79 31.66 -14.25
N LYS A 585 3.31 32.87 -14.17
CA LYS A 585 3.60 33.52 -12.88
C LYS A 585 2.31 33.78 -12.11
N LEU A 586 2.41 34.16 -10.84
CA LEU A 586 1.24 34.47 -10.00
C LEU A 586 0.43 35.66 -10.52
N ASP A 587 1.07 36.59 -11.23
CA ASP A 587 0.46 37.76 -11.88
C ASP A 587 -0.25 37.43 -13.23
N GLY A 588 -0.20 36.14 -13.66
CA GLY A 588 -0.79 35.69 -14.91
C GLY A 588 0.18 35.75 -16.11
N THR A 589 1.39 36.33 -15.97
CA THR A 589 2.36 36.36 -17.06
C THR A 589 2.79 34.96 -17.45
N ALA A 590 2.73 34.64 -18.75
CA ALA A 590 3.14 33.32 -19.27
C ALA A 590 4.63 33.05 -19.04
N ILE A 591 4.96 31.83 -18.68
CA ILE A 591 6.33 31.30 -18.60
C ILE A 591 6.52 30.40 -19.81
N ALA A 592 7.30 30.87 -20.78
CA ALA A 592 7.58 30.13 -22.00
C ALA A 592 8.61 29.00 -21.77
N ALA A 593 8.57 27.97 -22.60
CA ALA A 593 9.58 26.92 -22.62
C ALA A 593 10.84 27.38 -23.38
N ASP A 594 11.48 28.42 -22.89
CA ASP A 594 12.62 29.07 -23.52
C ASP A 594 13.87 29.12 -22.61
N SER A 595 14.87 29.92 -22.98
CA SER A 595 16.13 30.09 -22.25
C SER A 595 16.07 31.11 -21.09
N THR A 596 14.92 31.70 -20.82
CA THR A 596 14.75 32.66 -19.70
C THR A 596 15.07 31.98 -18.39
N LYS A 597 15.93 32.59 -17.58
CA LYS A 597 16.43 32.00 -16.34
C LYS A 597 15.56 32.38 -15.15
N TYR A 598 15.37 31.40 -14.25
CA TYR A 598 14.65 31.53 -12.99
C TYR A 598 15.40 30.80 -11.89
N THR A 599 15.34 31.31 -10.67
CA THR A 599 15.80 30.59 -9.49
C THR A 599 14.72 29.65 -8.99
N ILE A 600 15.11 28.44 -8.62
CA ILE A 600 14.19 27.43 -8.08
C ILE A 600 14.76 26.77 -6.83
N ALA A 601 13.89 26.46 -5.87
CA ALA A 601 14.22 25.53 -4.81
C ALA A 601 13.44 24.21 -5.02
N THR A 602 14.11 23.11 -4.74
CA THR A 602 13.58 21.75 -4.82
C THR A 602 14.24 20.88 -3.75
N LEU A 603 14.14 19.56 -3.84
CA LEU A 603 14.81 18.63 -2.92
C LEU A 603 16.07 18.05 -3.57
N ASP A 604 17.08 17.75 -2.76
CA ASP A 604 18.30 17.03 -3.19
C ASP A 604 17.94 15.72 -3.91
N TYR A 605 16.99 14.95 -3.39
CA TYR A 605 16.44 13.76 -4.03
C TYR A 605 16.05 14.02 -5.49
N ILE A 606 15.32 15.09 -5.76
CA ILE A 606 14.87 15.47 -7.12
C ILE A 606 16.06 15.90 -7.98
N VAL A 607 16.99 16.68 -7.41
CA VAL A 607 18.20 17.14 -8.11
C VAL A 607 19.06 15.98 -8.57
N TYR A 608 19.17 14.94 -7.76
CA TYR A 608 19.91 13.72 -8.09
C TYR A 608 19.12 12.73 -8.97
N GLY A 609 17.92 13.09 -9.41
CA GLY A 609 17.15 12.34 -10.41
C GLY A 609 16.06 11.44 -9.84
N GLY A 610 15.77 11.53 -8.54
CA GLY A 610 14.65 10.81 -7.91
C GLY A 610 13.31 11.11 -8.58
N ASP A 611 12.35 10.21 -8.50
CA ASP A 611 11.03 10.29 -9.14
C ASP A 611 11.11 10.57 -10.66
N GLY A 612 12.14 10.05 -11.33
CA GLY A 612 12.29 10.19 -12.78
C GLY A 612 12.75 11.58 -13.24
N TYR A 613 13.20 12.48 -12.35
CA TYR A 613 13.76 13.81 -12.71
C TYR A 613 15.18 13.73 -13.27
N VAL A 614 15.64 12.58 -13.72
CA VAL A 614 16.98 12.37 -14.28
C VAL A 614 17.28 13.36 -15.41
N GLY A 615 18.38 14.12 -15.27
CA GLY A 615 18.82 15.11 -16.28
C GLY A 615 17.85 16.29 -16.45
N VAL A 616 16.95 16.52 -15.50
CA VAL A 616 16.13 17.74 -15.41
C VAL A 616 16.91 18.84 -14.69
N PHE A 617 17.49 18.50 -13.54
CA PHE A 617 18.32 19.40 -12.74
C PHE A 617 19.78 18.99 -12.82
N SER A 618 20.70 19.95 -12.58
CA SER A 618 22.14 19.71 -12.54
C SER A 618 22.62 19.65 -11.08
N PRO A 619 23.06 18.49 -10.56
CA PRO A 619 23.63 18.42 -9.21
C PRO A 619 24.84 19.36 -9.00
N LYS A 620 25.66 19.53 -10.05
CA LYS A 620 26.86 20.40 -9.99
C LYS A 620 26.54 21.88 -9.86
N GLU A 621 25.36 22.31 -10.32
CA GLU A 621 24.92 23.69 -10.29
C GLU A 621 23.92 23.95 -9.16
N SER A 622 23.66 22.95 -8.32
CA SER A 622 22.73 23.02 -7.21
C SER A 622 23.45 23.17 -5.88
N ALA A 623 22.99 24.10 -5.05
CA ALA A 623 23.50 24.29 -3.70
C ALA A 623 22.56 23.60 -2.70
N ILE A 624 23.09 22.62 -1.97
CA ILE A 624 22.36 21.95 -0.89
C ILE A 624 22.22 22.89 0.31
N ARG A 625 21.05 22.90 0.92
CA ARG A 625 20.62 23.79 2.00
C ARG A 625 20.22 23.00 3.25
N ASP A 626 19.38 23.60 4.09
CA ASP A 626 18.87 22.99 5.32
C ASP A 626 18.02 21.76 5.05
N LEU A 627 17.84 20.91 6.06
CA LEU A 627 16.89 19.81 6.01
C LEU A 627 15.47 20.34 5.72
N TYR A 628 14.78 19.68 4.84
CA TYR A 628 13.42 20.05 4.41
C TYR A 628 12.44 20.10 5.58
N VAL A 629 12.53 19.11 6.47
CA VAL A 629 11.70 19.06 7.68
C VAL A 629 11.97 20.23 8.63
N ASP A 630 13.23 20.70 8.74
CA ASP A 630 13.57 21.84 9.59
C ASP A 630 12.98 23.13 9.03
N VAL A 631 12.99 23.30 7.70
CA VAL A 631 12.34 24.45 7.03
C VAL A 631 10.85 24.48 7.35
N PHE A 632 10.19 23.31 7.33
CA PHE A 632 8.77 23.17 7.68
C PHE A 632 8.53 23.52 9.16
N ILE A 633 9.32 22.97 10.10
CA ILE A 633 9.20 23.22 11.53
C ILE A 633 9.38 24.72 11.84
N ASP A 634 10.40 25.37 11.25
CA ASP A 634 10.66 26.79 11.42
C ASP A 634 9.48 27.64 10.94
N ALA A 635 8.87 27.26 9.79
CA ALA A 635 7.70 27.96 9.25
C ALA A 635 6.47 27.83 10.18
N VAL A 636 6.23 26.63 10.73
CA VAL A 636 5.15 26.41 11.69
C VAL A 636 5.37 27.25 12.95
N LYS A 637 6.58 27.23 13.53
CA LYS A 637 6.94 28.04 14.72
C LYS A 637 6.77 29.54 14.44
N ALA A 638 7.21 30.02 13.29
CA ALA A 638 7.06 31.41 12.89
C ALA A 638 5.59 31.82 12.73
N ALA A 639 4.78 30.98 12.08
CA ALA A 639 3.35 31.24 11.88
C ALA A 639 2.54 31.19 13.19
N THR A 640 3.00 30.45 14.18
CA THR A 640 2.33 30.29 15.48
C THR A 640 2.93 31.13 16.62
N ALA A 641 3.95 31.95 16.31
CA ALA A 641 4.60 32.81 17.28
C ALA A 641 3.61 33.76 17.96
N GLY A 642 3.82 33.99 19.27
CA GLY A 642 2.93 34.83 20.08
C GLY A 642 1.55 34.20 20.37
N GLY A 643 1.45 32.87 20.31
CA GLY A 643 0.22 32.13 20.62
C GLY A 643 -0.81 32.12 19.47
N LYS A 644 -0.40 32.48 18.26
CA LYS A 644 -1.25 32.39 17.07
C LYS A 644 -1.54 30.92 16.73
N VAL A 645 -2.62 30.71 16.00
CA VAL A 645 -3.02 29.40 15.46
C VAL A 645 -2.85 29.44 13.95
N LEU A 646 -2.08 28.50 13.40
CA LEU A 646 -1.88 28.40 11.96
C LEU A 646 -3.17 27.89 11.30
N ALA A 647 -3.74 28.73 10.43
CA ALA A 647 -4.92 28.37 9.65
C ALA A 647 -4.56 27.38 8.53
N VAL A 648 -5.47 26.43 8.27
CA VAL A 648 -5.35 25.56 7.10
C VAL A 648 -5.56 26.41 5.85
N PRO A 649 -4.56 26.55 4.94
CA PRO A 649 -4.72 27.35 3.75
C PRO A 649 -5.74 26.73 2.80
N ALA A 650 -6.49 27.57 2.10
CA ALA A 650 -7.32 27.10 1.01
C ALA A 650 -6.46 26.76 -0.22
N ALA A 651 -6.96 25.85 -1.06
CA ALA A 651 -6.42 25.68 -2.40
C ALA A 651 -6.61 26.97 -3.20
N ASP A 652 -5.56 27.45 -3.88
CA ASP A 652 -5.56 28.71 -4.62
C ASP A 652 -5.52 28.51 -6.14
N GLY A 653 -5.63 27.26 -6.60
CA GLY A 653 -5.67 26.90 -8.01
C GLY A 653 -4.30 27.03 -8.70
N ARG A 654 -3.20 26.88 -7.94
CA ARG A 654 -1.85 26.90 -8.52
C ARG A 654 -1.58 25.68 -9.40
N THR A 655 -2.29 24.58 -9.18
CA THR A 655 -2.25 23.39 -10.01
C THR A 655 -3.67 23.04 -10.48
N LYS A 656 -3.87 22.97 -11.81
CA LYS A 656 -5.20 22.73 -12.38
C LYS A 656 -5.18 21.61 -13.41
N LYS A 657 -5.91 20.53 -13.15
CA LYS A 657 -6.26 19.54 -14.17
C LYS A 657 -7.39 20.11 -15.04
N VAL A 658 -7.23 20.09 -16.38
CA VAL A 658 -8.22 20.64 -17.33
C VAL A 658 -8.99 19.56 -18.08
N ALA A 659 -8.42 18.35 -18.21
CA ALA A 659 -9.10 17.16 -18.72
C ALA A 659 -8.41 15.88 -18.23
#